data_0c4d5c9fe863055765ad98b1252d43d5
#
_entry.id   0c4d5c9fe863055765ad98b1252d43d5
#
_cell.length_a   1.000
_cell.length_b   1.000
_cell.length_c   1.000
_cell.angle_alpha   90.00
_cell.angle_beta   90.00
_cell.angle_gamma   90.00
#
_symmetry.space_group_name_H-M   'P 1'
#
loop_
_entity.id
_entity.type
_entity.pdbx_description
1 polymer ?
#
loop_
_entity_poly.entity_id
_entity_poly.type
_entity_poly.pdbx_seq_one_letter_code
_entity_poly.pdbx_strand_id
1 'polypeptide(L)'
;MNKFIVADVGKCIGCHVCEIACVTAHHQDDWPQQRRDFIPRIHVVFRGHESCATTCRHCNDAPCVASCPTQALYFTNNSIQFKQTACIGCKNCAIACPFGAIEMVAANDEAPQLAQKCDLCCQHPSGQQACVASCPTQALSLVDEARLSVLRRERQIRAVQGQPQQERPGAIRDAFLDKPPRIGAKKIAAEARKTHFDEIYYQPAECDAEYESERCLYCAQKAWCNWTCPLHNHIPDFIRLAKEGKIIEAAELCHQSSSLPEICGRVCPQDRLCEGACTLKAEGGAVAIGNIERYITDTALAMGWRPQVGEVVPRKERVAVVGAGPAGLGCADILTRAGVKVDVFDKHPEIGGLLTFGIPPFKLDKTILKVRREIFSNMGITFYLNHEVGCDMAFADLVASYDAVFLGVGTYGLMAAGLEGEDAPGVIQALPFLIGSTREVMGLEESAEYPLTDIKGKRVVVLGGGDTAMDCLRTAVRRGAASVTCAYRRDELSMPGSKKEVVNAREEGVAFQFNVQPQHILRNRKGQVSGVGMIRTEMGEPGADGRRRPQPIAGSEFELPADVLVMAFGFQAHDMPWLRGHGIQLDRWGQIRTGGKGRWSTQTSNDKIFAGGDAVHGADLVVTAMAAGRQAAGEILTLFKQQEGV
;
A
#
# COMPACT_ATOMS: atom_id res chain seq x y z
N MET A 1 37.95 24.07 -5.61
CA MET A 1 37.12 23.00 -6.24
C MET A 1 35.74 22.99 -5.59
N ASN A 2 34.70 22.80 -6.38
CA ASN A 2 33.35 22.66 -5.83
C ASN A 2 33.21 21.38 -5.00
N LYS A 3 32.38 21.44 -3.95
CA LYS A 3 32.04 20.28 -3.14
C LYS A 3 31.01 19.40 -3.86
N PHE A 4 31.11 18.09 -3.71
CA PHE A 4 30.14 17.16 -4.25
C PHE A 4 30.08 15.86 -3.45
N ILE A 5 29.00 15.11 -3.60
CA ILE A 5 28.84 13.81 -2.95
C ILE A 5 29.30 12.69 -3.90
N VAL A 6 30.07 11.75 -3.36
CA VAL A 6 30.52 10.54 -4.06
C VAL A 6 30.03 9.31 -3.32
N ALA A 7 29.68 8.28 -4.07
CA ALA A 7 29.33 6.97 -3.54
C ALA A 7 30.46 5.95 -3.81
N ASP A 8 30.74 5.11 -2.84
CA ASP A 8 31.60 3.95 -2.96
C ASP A 8 30.75 2.73 -3.34
N VAL A 9 30.94 2.24 -4.57
CA VAL A 9 30.21 1.08 -5.12
C VAL A 9 30.44 -0.18 -4.27
N GLY A 10 31.64 -0.35 -3.70
CA GLY A 10 31.98 -1.49 -2.85
C GLY A 10 31.26 -1.52 -1.50
N LYS A 11 30.61 -0.41 -1.10
CA LYS A 11 29.87 -0.27 0.15
C LYS A 11 28.36 -0.06 -0.07
N CYS A 12 27.94 0.40 -1.25
CA CYS A 12 26.54 0.67 -1.53
C CYS A 12 25.76 -0.65 -1.62
N ILE A 13 24.72 -0.78 -0.79
CA ILE A 13 23.83 -1.96 -0.75
C ILE A 13 22.49 -1.74 -1.46
N GLY A 14 22.31 -0.60 -2.14
CA GLY A 14 21.08 -0.34 -2.87
C GLY A 14 19.83 -0.13 -1.99
N CYS A 15 19.97 0.30 -0.75
CA CYS A 15 18.87 0.38 0.24
C CYS A 15 17.95 1.60 0.10
N HIS A 16 18.22 2.53 -0.81
CA HIS A 16 17.46 3.77 -1.06
C HIS A 16 17.32 4.73 0.14
N VAL A 17 17.97 4.48 1.27
CA VAL A 17 17.93 5.37 2.44
C VAL A 17 18.38 6.80 2.12
N CYS A 18 19.36 6.95 1.24
CA CYS A 18 19.85 8.26 0.80
C CYS A 18 18.78 9.07 0.03
N GLU A 19 17.94 8.41 -0.75
CA GLU A 19 16.81 9.04 -1.46
C GLU A 19 15.77 9.53 -0.45
N ILE A 20 15.39 8.69 0.51
CA ILE A 20 14.45 9.05 1.57
C ILE A 20 14.99 10.21 2.39
N ALA A 21 16.23 10.12 2.88
CA ALA A 21 16.85 11.18 3.65
C ALA A 21 16.91 12.51 2.88
N CYS A 22 17.15 12.44 1.57
CA CYS A 22 17.12 13.63 0.71
C CYS A 22 15.72 14.24 0.65
N VAL A 23 14.68 13.43 0.43
CA VAL A 23 13.30 13.92 0.34
C VAL A 23 12.85 14.49 1.67
N THR A 24 12.99 13.77 2.77
CA THR A 24 12.54 14.22 4.09
C THR A 24 13.23 15.52 4.53
N ALA A 25 14.54 15.64 4.29
CA ALA A 25 15.29 16.87 4.59
C ALA A 25 14.78 18.11 3.82
N HIS A 26 14.12 17.92 2.67
CA HIS A 26 13.49 18.99 1.89
C HIS A 26 11.98 19.13 2.17
N HIS A 27 11.43 18.31 3.07
CA HIS A 27 10.05 18.35 3.57
C HIS A 27 10.01 18.58 5.10
N GLN A 28 10.88 19.41 5.63
CA GLN A 28 10.95 19.76 7.07
C GLN A 28 11.15 18.54 7.98
N ASP A 29 11.95 17.59 7.53
CA ASP A 29 12.24 16.31 8.20
C ASP A 29 11.03 15.37 8.34
N ASP A 30 9.96 15.61 7.60
CA ASP A 30 8.76 14.76 7.57
C ASP A 30 8.60 14.01 6.24
N TRP A 31 7.64 13.10 6.18
CA TRP A 31 7.27 12.39 4.96
C TRP A 31 6.48 13.30 4.02
N PRO A 32 6.73 13.22 2.69
CA PRO A 32 5.84 13.88 1.73
C PRO A 32 4.44 13.28 1.81
N GLN A 33 3.42 14.12 1.75
CA GLN A 33 2.02 13.74 1.91
C GLN A 33 1.49 12.84 0.78
N GLN A 34 2.07 12.99 -0.41
CA GLN A 34 1.67 12.23 -1.60
C GLN A 34 2.89 11.56 -2.23
N ARG A 35 2.70 10.36 -2.78
CA ARG A 35 3.79 9.63 -3.45
C ARG A 35 4.43 10.39 -4.61
N ARG A 36 3.66 11.22 -5.31
CA ARG A 36 4.19 12.06 -6.40
C ARG A 36 5.18 13.13 -5.90
N ASP A 37 5.14 13.49 -4.62
CA ASP A 37 6.03 14.48 -4.01
C ASP A 37 7.34 13.85 -3.55
N PHE A 38 7.49 12.51 -3.72
CA PHE A 38 8.75 11.80 -3.48
C PHE A 38 9.72 12.03 -4.63
N ILE A 39 10.43 13.15 -4.57
CA ILE A 39 11.37 13.59 -5.61
C ILE A 39 12.75 13.77 -4.99
N PRO A 40 13.56 12.70 -4.91
CA PRO A 40 14.92 12.77 -4.39
C PRO A 40 15.84 13.50 -5.36
N ARG A 41 16.88 14.14 -4.85
CA ARG A 41 17.94 14.79 -5.63
C ARG A 41 19.21 13.94 -5.72
N ILE A 42 19.12 12.70 -5.28
CA ILE A 42 20.11 11.63 -5.34
C ILE A 42 19.38 10.36 -5.70
N HIS A 43 19.94 9.52 -6.58
CA HIS A 43 19.28 8.33 -7.10
C HIS A 43 20.17 7.11 -6.98
N VAL A 44 19.61 5.99 -6.55
CA VAL A 44 20.28 4.70 -6.53
C VAL A 44 20.07 4.02 -7.87
N VAL A 45 21.16 3.74 -8.56
CA VAL A 45 21.17 3.04 -9.84
C VAL A 45 21.79 1.66 -9.71
N PHE A 46 21.29 0.71 -10.49
CA PHE A 46 21.73 -0.68 -10.50
C PHE A 46 22.35 -1.06 -11.84
N ARG A 47 23.42 -1.84 -11.80
CA ARG A 47 24.01 -2.51 -12.95
C ARG A 47 24.33 -3.96 -12.59
N GLY A 48 23.47 -4.88 -12.99
CA GLY A 48 23.53 -6.26 -12.51
C GLY A 48 23.34 -6.32 -10.99
N HIS A 49 24.29 -6.90 -10.29
CA HIS A 49 24.30 -6.98 -8.82
C HIS A 49 24.93 -5.77 -8.13
N GLU A 50 25.52 -4.85 -8.87
CA GLU A 50 26.14 -3.66 -8.30
C GLU A 50 25.12 -2.52 -8.18
N SER A 51 25.20 -1.75 -7.09
CA SER A 51 24.40 -0.55 -6.87
C SER A 51 25.30 0.64 -6.53
N CYS A 52 24.86 1.84 -6.94
CA CYS A 52 25.57 3.07 -6.63
C CYS A 52 24.60 4.24 -6.55
N ALA A 53 24.74 5.08 -5.54
CA ALA A 53 24.02 6.32 -5.50
C ALA A 53 24.70 7.39 -6.37
N THR A 54 23.93 8.09 -7.19
CA THR A 54 24.40 9.16 -8.06
C THR A 54 23.65 10.46 -7.79
N THR A 55 24.34 11.59 -7.92
CA THR A 55 23.78 12.93 -7.74
C THR A 55 24.57 13.99 -8.49
N CYS A 56 24.18 15.25 -8.39
CA CYS A 56 24.89 16.37 -9.02
C CYS A 56 26.36 16.42 -8.60
N ARG A 57 27.27 16.55 -9.59
CA ARG A 57 28.71 16.63 -9.37
C ARG A 57 29.20 18.06 -9.07
N HIS A 58 28.31 19.06 -9.09
CA HIS A 58 28.67 20.46 -8.90
C HIS A 58 29.92 20.87 -9.70
N CYS A 59 29.93 20.58 -11.01
CA CYS A 59 31.08 20.74 -11.90
C CYS A 59 31.66 22.16 -11.84
N ASN A 60 33.00 22.28 -11.93
CA ASN A 60 33.66 23.59 -11.96
C ASN A 60 33.34 24.33 -13.27
N ASP A 61 33.35 23.61 -14.38
CA ASP A 61 32.90 24.09 -15.69
C ASP A 61 31.52 23.50 -15.96
N ALA A 62 30.48 24.18 -15.49
CA ALA A 62 29.12 23.66 -15.40
C ALA A 62 28.29 23.96 -16.65
N PRO A 63 28.10 22.99 -17.57
CA PRO A 63 27.30 23.20 -18.79
C PRO A 63 25.86 23.63 -18.47
N CYS A 64 25.29 23.16 -17.36
CA CYS A 64 23.96 23.52 -16.93
C CYS A 64 23.82 24.99 -16.51
N VAL A 65 24.86 25.60 -15.95
CA VAL A 65 24.91 27.04 -15.65
C VAL A 65 25.05 27.84 -16.93
N ALA A 66 25.98 27.44 -17.81
CA ALA A 66 26.23 28.11 -19.07
C ALA A 66 25.01 28.09 -20.02
N SER A 67 24.21 27.01 -19.98
CA SER A 67 23.01 26.86 -20.82
C SER A 67 21.75 27.52 -20.24
N CYS A 68 21.78 28.04 -19.02
CA CYS A 68 20.60 28.61 -18.38
C CYS A 68 20.37 30.09 -18.81
N PRO A 69 19.32 30.39 -19.60
CA PRO A 69 19.10 31.73 -20.14
C PRO A 69 18.71 32.75 -19.08
N THR A 70 18.13 32.29 -17.97
CA THR A 70 17.66 33.16 -16.86
C THR A 70 18.62 33.20 -15.67
N GLN A 71 19.76 32.52 -15.77
CA GLN A 71 20.73 32.38 -14.67
C GLN A 71 20.11 31.83 -13.38
N ALA A 72 19.06 31.00 -13.51
CA ALA A 72 18.45 30.30 -12.36
C ALA A 72 19.43 29.33 -11.70
N LEU A 73 20.43 28.81 -12.44
CA LEU A 73 21.55 28.05 -11.91
C LEU A 73 22.78 28.95 -11.82
N TYR A 74 23.42 28.94 -10.65
CA TYR A 74 24.54 29.85 -10.38
C TYR A 74 25.57 29.25 -9.41
N PHE A 75 26.79 29.76 -9.44
CA PHE A 75 27.86 29.34 -8.53
C PHE A 75 27.80 30.11 -7.22
N THR A 76 27.84 29.41 -6.09
CA THR A 76 28.02 30.01 -4.76
C THR A 76 28.54 28.96 -3.76
N ASN A 77 29.30 29.37 -2.77
CA ASN A 77 29.76 28.50 -1.66
C ASN A 77 30.38 27.17 -2.12
N ASN A 78 31.22 27.21 -3.16
CA ASN A 78 31.84 26.03 -3.79
C ASN A 78 30.82 24.97 -4.25
N SER A 79 29.68 25.41 -4.74
CA SER A 79 28.61 24.57 -5.26
C SER A 79 27.80 25.29 -6.33
N ILE A 80 27.02 24.54 -7.09
CA ILE A 80 26.02 25.10 -8.00
C ILE A 80 24.68 25.08 -7.28
N GLN A 81 24.07 26.25 -7.14
CA GLN A 81 22.78 26.42 -6.51
C GLN A 81 21.70 26.74 -7.54
N PHE A 82 20.44 26.64 -7.12
CA PHE A 82 19.28 26.84 -7.96
C PHE A 82 18.29 27.82 -7.31
N LYS A 83 17.89 28.83 -8.08
CA LYS A 83 16.87 29.80 -7.69
C LYS A 83 15.58 29.50 -8.43
N GLN A 84 14.62 28.90 -7.74
CA GLN A 84 13.36 28.43 -8.31
C GLN A 84 12.56 29.57 -8.97
N THR A 85 12.51 30.74 -8.36
CA THR A 85 11.76 31.93 -8.85
C THR A 85 12.29 32.49 -10.18
N ALA A 86 13.50 32.15 -10.58
CA ALA A 86 14.08 32.55 -11.87
C ALA A 86 13.96 31.48 -12.96
N CYS A 87 13.49 30.29 -12.63
CA CYS A 87 13.37 29.19 -13.60
C CYS A 87 12.11 29.33 -14.44
N ILE A 88 12.26 29.20 -15.76
CA ILE A 88 11.18 29.26 -16.75
C ILE A 88 10.84 27.87 -17.33
N GLY A 89 11.43 26.80 -16.82
CA GLY A 89 11.14 25.43 -17.26
C GLY A 89 11.64 25.07 -18.68
N CYS A 90 12.63 25.76 -19.23
CA CYS A 90 13.10 25.60 -20.60
C CYS A 90 13.85 24.29 -20.89
N LYS A 91 14.18 23.49 -19.86
CA LYS A 91 14.85 22.16 -19.93
C LYS A 91 16.31 22.16 -20.42
N ASN A 92 16.89 23.29 -20.82
CA ASN A 92 18.25 23.36 -21.35
C ASN A 92 19.29 22.77 -20.38
N CYS A 93 19.15 23.05 -19.07
CA CYS A 93 20.06 22.54 -18.05
C CYS A 93 19.99 21.02 -17.87
N ALA A 94 18.81 20.40 -18.03
CA ALA A 94 18.64 18.96 -17.94
C ALA A 94 19.31 18.26 -19.14
N ILE A 95 19.17 18.81 -20.34
CA ILE A 95 19.82 18.31 -21.57
C ILE A 95 21.34 18.52 -21.49
N ALA A 96 21.81 19.66 -20.98
CA ALA A 96 23.23 19.98 -20.90
C ALA A 96 23.99 19.20 -19.81
N CYS A 97 23.29 18.58 -18.86
CA CYS A 97 23.92 17.84 -17.75
C CYS A 97 24.48 16.50 -18.22
N PRO A 98 25.81 16.28 -18.22
CA PRO A 98 26.40 15.02 -18.71
C PRO A 98 26.16 13.84 -17.74
N PHE A 99 25.67 14.11 -16.52
CA PHE A 99 25.41 13.10 -15.49
C PHE A 99 23.93 12.79 -15.30
N GLY A 100 23.02 13.45 -16.05
CA GLY A 100 21.58 13.27 -15.89
C GLY A 100 21.06 13.64 -14.49
N ALA A 101 21.75 14.56 -13.79
CA ALA A 101 21.49 14.87 -12.38
C ALA A 101 20.52 16.05 -12.18
N ILE A 102 19.78 16.46 -13.21
CA ILE A 102 18.78 17.51 -13.16
C ILE A 102 17.46 16.96 -13.69
N GLU A 103 16.47 16.96 -12.83
CA GLU A 103 15.11 16.56 -13.17
C GLU A 103 14.21 17.76 -13.37
N MET A 104 13.16 17.59 -14.17
CA MET A 104 12.13 18.60 -14.38
C MET A 104 10.86 18.16 -13.65
N VAL A 105 10.47 18.94 -12.65
CA VAL A 105 9.41 18.59 -11.70
C VAL A 105 8.33 19.66 -11.68
N ALA A 106 7.06 19.26 -11.73
CA ALA A 106 5.90 20.11 -11.53
C ALA A 106 5.35 19.98 -10.11
N ALA A 107 4.94 21.06 -9.49
CA ALA A 107 4.33 21.05 -8.16
C ALA A 107 2.92 20.41 -8.17
N ASN A 108 2.22 20.49 -9.30
CA ASN A 108 0.93 19.85 -9.56
C ASN A 108 0.75 19.73 -11.09
N ASP A 109 -0.35 19.11 -11.53
CA ASP A 109 -0.62 18.82 -12.95
C ASP A 109 -0.75 20.10 -13.82
N GLU A 110 -1.04 21.25 -13.22
CA GLU A 110 -1.20 22.55 -13.89
C GLU A 110 0.03 23.45 -13.78
N ALA A 111 0.98 23.12 -12.88
CA ALA A 111 2.16 23.93 -12.63
C ALA A 111 3.24 23.70 -13.70
N PRO A 112 4.03 24.73 -14.04
CA PRO A 112 5.18 24.57 -14.94
C PRO A 112 6.22 23.64 -14.30
N GLN A 113 6.84 22.78 -15.14
CA GLN A 113 7.96 21.97 -14.70
C GLN A 113 9.20 22.82 -14.47
N LEU A 114 9.75 22.78 -13.26
CA LEU A 114 10.96 23.49 -12.87
C LEU A 114 12.12 22.53 -12.65
N ALA A 115 13.36 23.02 -12.84
CA ALA A 115 14.54 22.19 -12.61
C ALA A 115 14.69 21.85 -11.12
N GLN A 116 15.13 20.63 -10.84
CA GLN A 116 15.50 20.17 -9.51
C GLN A 116 16.83 19.41 -9.57
N LYS A 117 17.71 19.65 -8.60
CA LYS A 117 19.02 19.01 -8.46
C LYS A 117 19.51 19.08 -7.02
N CYS A 118 20.51 18.28 -6.67
CA CYS A 118 21.18 18.36 -5.38
C CYS A 118 21.70 19.78 -5.10
N ASP A 119 21.43 20.30 -3.91
CA ASP A 119 21.87 21.59 -3.38
C ASP A 119 22.85 21.45 -2.21
N LEU A 120 23.30 20.20 -1.92
CA LEU A 120 24.12 19.84 -0.75
C LEU A 120 23.43 20.14 0.58
N CYS A 121 22.10 20.18 0.63
CA CYS A 121 21.30 20.52 1.82
C CYS A 121 21.74 21.88 2.44
N CYS A 122 22.10 22.87 1.60
CA CYS A 122 22.68 24.13 2.07
C CYS A 122 21.73 24.99 2.92
N GLN A 123 20.43 24.73 2.85
CA GLN A 123 19.40 25.42 3.65
C GLN A 123 18.89 24.57 4.83
N HIS A 124 19.40 23.34 4.99
CA HIS A 124 18.96 22.46 6.08
C HIS A 124 19.57 22.92 7.41
N PRO A 125 18.78 22.99 8.50
CA PRO A 125 19.23 23.52 9.81
C PRO A 125 20.45 22.81 10.37
N SER A 126 20.62 21.50 10.11
CA SER A 126 21.78 20.72 10.60
C SER A 126 23.10 21.08 9.92
N GLY A 127 23.09 21.75 8.78
CA GLY A 127 24.27 22.03 7.96
C GLY A 127 24.97 20.78 7.39
N GLN A 128 24.39 19.60 7.56
CA GLN A 128 24.92 18.31 7.08
C GLN A 128 24.11 17.81 5.88
N GLN A 129 24.75 17.03 5.01
CA GLN A 129 24.08 16.37 3.89
C GLN A 129 23.30 15.16 4.43
N ALA A 130 21.98 15.23 4.43
CA ALA A 130 21.10 14.22 5.00
C ALA A 130 21.38 12.81 4.45
N CYS A 131 21.61 12.68 3.14
CA CYS A 131 21.92 11.40 2.51
C CYS A 131 23.26 10.80 2.98
N VAL A 132 24.27 11.64 3.26
CA VAL A 132 25.56 11.18 3.79
C VAL A 132 25.42 10.74 5.24
N ALA A 133 24.74 11.54 6.06
CA ALA A 133 24.53 11.26 7.48
C ALA A 133 23.70 9.98 7.73
N SER A 134 22.75 9.69 6.85
CA SER A 134 21.83 8.55 7.00
C SER A 134 22.33 7.26 6.33
N CYS A 135 23.46 7.26 5.62
CA CYS A 135 23.93 6.08 4.90
C CYS A 135 24.39 4.97 5.86
N PRO A 136 23.71 3.79 5.93
CA PRO A 136 23.99 2.75 6.92
C PRO A 136 25.35 2.11 6.74
N THR A 137 25.86 2.03 5.52
CA THR A 137 27.18 1.45 5.18
C THR A 137 28.26 2.50 4.99
N GLN A 138 27.96 3.78 5.23
CA GLN A 138 28.89 4.90 4.99
C GLN A 138 29.48 4.88 3.56
N ALA A 139 28.66 4.46 2.60
CA ALA A 139 29.05 4.46 1.19
C ALA A 139 29.15 5.89 0.62
N LEU A 140 28.45 6.86 1.21
CA LEU A 140 28.42 8.24 0.74
C LEU A 140 29.40 9.12 1.51
N SER A 141 30.08 10.00 0.81
CA SER A 141 30.96 11.00 1.43
C SER A 141 30.88 12.33 0.67
N LEU A 142 30.93 13.43 1.42
CA LEU A 142 31.15 14.75 0.85
C LEU A 142 32.65 14.91 0.53
N VAL A 143 32.96 15.27 -0.69
CA VAL A 143 34.33 15.47 -1.18
C VAL A 143 34.52 16.93 -1.48
N ASP A 144 35.60 17.48 -0.91
CA ASP A 144 36.17 18.78 -1.24
C ASP A 144 37.64 18.58 -1.63
N GLU A 145 38.36 19.67 -1.88
CA GLU A 145 39.74 19.63 -2.28
C GLU A 145 40.68 19.01 -1.22
N ALA A 146 40.44 19.30 0.05
CA ALA A 146 41.19 18.74 1.15
C ALA A 146 41.00 17.22 1.25
N ARG A 147 39.76 16.76 1.21
CA ARG A 147 39.42 15.33 1.26
C ARG A 147 39.96 14.57 0.06
N LEU A 148 39.87 15.17 -1.15
CA LEU A 148 40.44 14.57 -2.36
C LEU A 148 41.95 14.36 -2.24
N SER A 149 42.65 15.37 -1.68
CA SER A 149 44.08 15.29 -1.45
C SER A 149 44.47 14.15 -0.46
N VAL A 150 43.68 14.01 0.62
CA VAL A 150 43.87 12.90 1.58
C VAL A 150 43.66 11.55 0.92
N LEU A 151 42.53 11.36 0.19
CA LEU A 151 42.24 10.11 -0.51
C LEU A 151 43.31 9.75 -1.55
N ARG A 152 43.82 10.76 -2.27
CA ARG A 152 44.92 10.58 -3.21
C ARG A 152 46.20 10.10 -2.49
N ARG A 153 46.56 10.73 -1.38
CA ARG A 153 47.72 10.36 -0.58
C ARG A 153 47.60 8.97 0.01
N GLU A 154 46.47 8.59 0.56
CA GLU A 154 46.19 7.25 1.07
C GLU A 154 46.39 6.18 -0.02
N ARG A 155 45.90 6.41 -1.23
CA ARG A 155 46.07 5.50 -2.37
C ARG A 155 47.56 5.39 -2.78
N GLN A 156 48.30 6.49 -2.78
CA GLN A 156 49.71 6.50 -3.08
C GLN A 156 50.51 5.72 -2.03
N ILE A 157 50.20 5.88 -0.75
CA ILE A 157 50.87 5.13 0.35
C ILE A 157 50.61 3.63 0.18
N ARG A 158 49.37 3.21 -0.05
CA ARG A 158 49.03 1.80 -0.29
C ARG A 158 49.76 1.21 -1.50
N ALA A 159 49.90 1.95 -2.57
CA ALA A 159 50.61 1.50 -3.75
C ALA A 159 52.11 1.26 -3.46
N VAL A 160 52.74 2.15 -2.66
CA VAL A 160 54.14 2.00 -2.25
C VAL A 160 54.34 0.84 -1.27
N GLN A 161 53.38 0.55 -0.41
CA GLN A 161 53.45 -0.55 0.57
C GLN A 161 53.24 -1.94 -0.05
N GLY A 162 53.05 -2.02 -1.37
CA GLY A 162 52.81 -3.28 -2.05
C GLY A 162 51.52 -4.00 -1.63
N GLN A 163 50.62 -3.27 -0.95
CA GLN A 163 49.29 -3.76 -0.61
C GLN A 163 48.33 -3.45 -1.79
N PRO A 164 48.10 -4.43 -2.70
CA PRO A 164 46.97 -4.31 -3.61
C PRO A 164 45.71 -4.18 -2.78
N GLN A 165 44.63 -3.59 -3.35
CA GLN A 165 43.36 -3.52 -2.68
C GLN A 165 43.01 -4.88 -2.03
N GLN A 166 43.23 -5.01 -0.72
CA GLN A 166 43.06 -6.28 0.00
C GLN A 166 41.58 -6.63 0.22
N GLU A 167 40.70 -5.70 -0.01
CA GLU A 167 39.27 -5.98 0.01
C GLU A 167 38.82 -6.09 -1.44
N ARG A 168 38.22 -7.20 -1.83
CA ARG A 168 37.46 -7.31 -3.07
C ARG A 168 36.54 -6.10 -3.15
N PRO A 169 36.45 -5.39 -4.29
CA PRO A 169 35.39 -4.41 -4.45
C PRO A 169 34.06 -5.08 -4.11
N GLY A 170 33.38 -4.61 -3.06
CA GLY A 170 32.14 -5.23 -2.61
C GLY A 170 32.23 -6.05 -1.31
N ALA A 171 33.40 -6.34 -0.75
CA ALA A 171 33.51 -7.17 0.47
C ALA A 171 32.69 -6.64 1.66
N ILE A 172 32.64 -5.32 1.85
CA ILE A 172 31.80 -4.71 2.90
C ILE A 172 30.32 -4.88 2.57
N ARG A 173 29.93 -4.66 1.32
CA ARG A 173 28.56 -4.86 0.83
C ARG A 173 28.15 -6.32 1.02
N ASP A 174 28.97 -7.25 0.55
CA ASP A 174 28.68 -8.68 0.58
C ASP A 174 28.53 -9.17 2.02
N ALA A 175 29.42 -8.77 2.93
CA ALA A 175 29.34 -9.12 4.36
C ALA A 175 28.09 -8.51 5.04
N PHE A 176 27.63 -7.33 4.59
CA PHE A 176 26.43 -6.70 5.13
C PHE A 176 25.16 -7.41 4.64
N LEU A 177 25.16 -7.90 3.40
CA LEU A 177 24.04 -8.60 2.77
C LEU A 177 24.03 -10.11 3.04
N ASP A 178 25.14 -10.67 3.54
CA ASP A 178 25.25 -12.10 3.89
C ASP A 178 24.35 -12.42 5.10
N LYS A 179 23.15 -12.79 4.81
CA LYS A 179 22.13 -13.18 5.78
C LYS A 179 21.61 -14.58 5.45
N PRO A 180 21.23 -15.35 6.46
CA PRO A 180 20.62 -16.65 6.23
C PRO A 180 19.34 -16.50 5.40
N PRO A 181 18.91 -17.54 4.64
CA PRO A 181 17.74 -17.45 3.76
C PRO A 181 16.46 -17.22 4.56
N ARG A 182 15.47 -16.57 3.89
CA ARG A 182 14.14 -16.37 4.45
C ARG A 182 13.47 -17.71 4.76
N ILE A 183 12.79 -17.80 5.91
CA ILE A 183 11.87 -18.89 6.20
C ILE A 183 10.46 -18.52 5.77
N GLY A 184 9.78 -19.47 5.14
CA GLY A 184 8.38 -19.30 4.72
C GLY A 184 7.41 -19.41 5.90
N ALA A 185 6.26 -18.73 5.80
CA ALA A 185 5.18 -18.95 6.76
C ALA A 185 4.70 -20.40 6.72
N LYS A 186 4.63 -21.04 7.88
CA LYS A 186 4.09 -22.41 8.03
C LYS A 186 2.59 -22.40 7.80
N LYS A 187 2.09 -23.34 7.03
CA LYS A 187 0.65 -23.44 6.69
C LYS A 187 0.12 -24.84 6.81
N ILE A 188 -1.19 -24.95 7.01
CA ILE A 188 -1.93 -26.22 7.06
C ILE A 188 -1.77 -26.95 5.72
N ALA A 189 -1.64 -28.27 5.76
CA ALA A 189 -1.56 -29.09 4.56
C ALA A 189 -2.75 -28.85 3.62
N ALA A 190 -2.50 -28.85 2.31
CA ALA A 190 -3.50 -28.46 1.30
C ALA A 190 -4.80 -29.27 1.41
N GLU A 191 -4.71 -30.60 1.61
CA GLU A 191 -5.89 -31.46 1.73
C GLU A 191 -6.74 -31.15 2.96
N ALA A 192 -6.11 -30.84 4.09
CA ALA A 192 -6.85 -30.48 5.31
C ALA A 192 -7.53 -29.12 5.17
N ARG A 193 -6.81 -28.10 4.68
CA ARG A 193 -7.32 -26.71 4.63
C ARG A 193 -8.44 -26.48 3.62
N LYS A 194 -8.69 -27.42 2.69
CA LYS A 194 -9.82 -27.39 1.76
C LYS A 194 -11.17 -27.66 2.43
N THR A 195 -11.17 -28.23 3.63
CA THR A 195 -12.38 -28.74 4.29
C THR A 195 -12.95 -27.80 5.36
N HIS A 196 -12.24 -26.71 5.68
CA HIS A 196 -12.64 -25.75 6.70
C HIS A 196 -12.34 -24.31 6.30
N PHE A 197 -12.86 -23.35 7.05
CA PHE A 197 -12.66 -21.92 6.83
C PHE A 197 -11.72 -21.27 7.85
N ASP A 198 -11.01 -22.02 8.70
CA ASP A 198 -10.02 -21.48 9.63
C ASP A 198 -8.82 -20.90 8.90
N GLU A 199 -8.10 -19.95 9.51
CA GLU A 199 -6.88 -19.40 8.94
C GLU A 199 -5.88 -20.49 8.55
N ILE A 200 -5.35 -20.40 7.33
CA ILE A 200 -4.46 -21.46 6.79
C ILE A 200 -3.02 -21.36 7.27
N TYR A 201 -2.61 -20.17 7.72
CA TYR A 201 -1.27 -19.96 8.24
C TYR A 201 -1.26 -20.09 9.75
N TYR A 202 -0.38 -20.93 10.28
CA TYR A 202 -0.15 -21.00 11.71
C TYR A 202 0.35 -19.66 12.25
N GLN A 203 0.07 -19.42 13.53
CA GLN A 203 0.68 -18.29 14.22
C GLN A 203 2.22 -18.45 14.17
N PRO A 204 2.97 -17.39 13.82
CA PRO A 204 4.42 -17.46 13.80
C PRO A 204 4.96 -17.80 15.20
N ALA A 205 5.87 -18.77 15.27
CA ALA A 205 6.53 -19.12 16.52
C ALA A 205 7.57 -18.06 16.90
N GLU A 206 7.87 -17.93 18.19
CA GLU A 206 8.88 -16.99 18.70
C GLU A 206 10.22 -17.18 17.99
N CYS A 207 10.73 -18.41 17.91
CA CYS A 207 11.98 -18.70 17.21
C CYS A 207 11.97 -18.34 15.72
N ASP A 208 10.83 -18.42 15.03
CA ASP A 208 10.70 -18.03 13.63
C ASP A 208 10.75 -16.49 13.53
N ALA A 209 10.11 -15.77 14.47
CA ALA A 209 10.12 -14.32 14.53
C ALA A 209 11.51 -13.76 14.91
N GLU A 210 12.19 -14.37 15.86
CA GLU A 210 13.58 -14.04 16.22
C GLU A 210 14.50 -14.19 15.02
N TYR A 211 14.48 -15.37 14.37
CA TYR A 211 15.31 -15.67 13.21
C TYR A 211 15.11 -14.64 12.09
N GLU A 212 13.87 -14.33 11.74
CA GLU A 212 13.57 -13.33 10.70
C GLU A 212 13.97 -11.92 11.15
N SER A 213 13.86 -11.60 12.43
CA SER A 213 14.30 -10.32 12.99
C SER A 213 15.82 -10.13 12.93
N GLU A 214 16.60 -11.21 13.09
CA GLU A 214 18.06 -11.20 12.94
C GLU A 214 18.52 -10.92 11.51
N ARG A 215 17.70 -11.26 10.53
CA ARG A 215 17.96 -10.97 9.13
C ARG A 215 17.86 -9.48 8.80
N CYS A 216 17.09 -8.71 9.57
CA CYS A 216 16.90 -7.30 9.31
C CYS A 216 18.24 -6.54 9.33
N LEU A 217 18.47 -5.72 8.30
CA LEU A 217 19.68 -4.90 8.18
C LEU A 217 19.62 -3.61 9.00
N TYR A 218 18.44 -3.30 9.58
CA TYR A 218 18.20 -2.03 10.30
C TYR A 218 18.72 -0.83 9.49
N CYS A 219 18.34 -0.74 8.22
CA CYS A 219 18.90 0.19 7.23
C CYS A 219 18.92 1.64 7.71
N ALA A 220 17.83 2.11 8.30
CA ALA A 220 17.72 3.42 8.97
C ALA A 220 16.39 3.52 9.71
N GLN A 221 16.25 4.53 10.55
CA GLN A 221 14.96 4.86 11.20
C GLN A 221 13.86 5.14 10.16
N LYS A 222 14.18 5.85 9.08
CA LYS A 222 13.28 6.04 7.91
C LYS A 222 13.79 5.15 6.76
N ALA A 223 13.46 3.86 6.79
CA ALA A 223 13.88 2.88 5.79
C ALA A 223 12.94 2.84 4.57
N TRP A 224 13.40 2.20 3.47
CA TRP A 224 12.59 2.08 2.26
C TRP A 224 11.31 1.28 2.48
N CYS A 225 11.33 0.27 3.35
CA CYS A 225 10.13 -0.48 3.77
C CYS A 225 9.11 0.42 4.52
N ASN A 226 9.57 1.42 5.30
CA ASN A 226 8.67 2.40 5.93
C ASN A 226 7.99 3.28 4.89
N TRP A 227 8.76 3.77 3.90
CA TRP A 227 8.22 4.61 2.83
C TRP A 227 7.17 3.90 1.97
N THR A 228 7.40 2.63 1.63
CA THR A 228 6.47 1.86 0.80
C THR A 228 5.23 1.40 1.55
N CYS A 229 5.26 1.41 2.88
CA CYS A 229 4.07 1.23 3.71
C CYS A 229 3.22 2.51 3.65
N PRO A 230 1.94 2.45 3.25
CA PRO A 230 1.06 3.63 3.22
C PRO A 230 0.88 4.33 4.57
N LEU A 231 1.14 3.63 5.66
CA LEU A 231 1.09 4.14 7.04
C LEU A 231 2.45 4.64 7.54
N HIS A 232 3.51 4.49 6.76
CA HIS A 232 4.88 4.77 7.17
C HIS A 232 5.27 4.12 8.50
N ASN A 233 4.86 2.85 8.69
CA ASN A 233 5.11 2.05 9.89
C ASN A 233 6.58 2.08 10.29
N HIS A 234 6.87 2.03 11.59
CA HIS A 234 8.22 2.01 12.16
C HIS A 234 8.87 0.63 12.08
N ILE A 235 8.98 0.09 10.85
CA ILE A 235 9.29 -1.33 10.61
C ILE A 235 10.63 -1.78 11.21
N PRO A 236 11.78 -1.15 10.96
CA PRO A 236 13.03 -1.58 11.58
C PRO A 236 13.01 -1.48 13.10
N ASP A 237 12.27 -0.51 13.66
CA ASP A 237 12.25 -0.29 15.10
C ASP A 237 11.41 -1.34 15.82
N PHE A 238 10.22 -1.67 15.33
CA PHE A 238 9.44 -2.74 15.96
C PHE A 238 10.11 -4.13 15.77
N ILE A 239 10.79 -4.38 14.65
CA ILE A 239 11.58 -5.61 14.46
C ILE A 239 12.71 -5.67 15.48
N ARG A 240 13.40 -4.55 15.74
CA ARG A 240 14.48 -4.51 16.76
C ARG A 240 13.93 -4.79 18.16
N LEU A 241 12.81 -4.17 18.53
CA LEU A 241 12.16 -4.42 19.82
C LEU A 241 11.72 -5.89 19.97
N ALA A 242 11.16 -6.49 18.92
CA ALA A 242 10.81 -7.90 18.91
C ALA A 242 12.04 -8.80 19.10
N LYS A 243 13.14 -8.51 18.42
CA LYS A 243 14.42 -9.22 18.60
C LYS A 243 14.95 -9.11 20.04
N GLU A 244 14.75 -7.97 20.69
CA GLU A 244 15.14 -7.74 22.09
C GLU A 244 14.16 -8.38 23.11
N GLY A 245 13.11 -9.08 22.65
CA GLY A 245 12.07 -9.67 23.50
C GLY A 245 11.09 -8.64 24.10
N LYS A 246 11.16 -7.38 23.66
CA LYS A 246 10.31 -6.27 24.12
C LYS A 246 9.00 -6.23 23.33
N ILE A 247 8.17 -7.26 23.53
CA ILE A 247 6.96 -7.48 22.68
C ILE A 247 5.90 -6.41 22.93
N ILE A 248 5.72 -5.94 24.17
CA ILE A 248 4.73 -4.91 24.49
C ILE A 248 5.13 -3.58 23.84
N GLU A 249 6.38 -3.15 23.99
CA GLU A 249 6.89 -1.92 23.37
C GLU A 249 6.84 -2.00 21.83
N ALA A 250 7.10 -3.17 21.27
CA ALA A 250 6.96 -3.41 19.85
C ALA A 250 5.50 -3.27 19.39
N ALA A 251 4.54 -3.82 20.16
CA ALA A 251 3.11 -3.70 19.88
C ALA A 251 2.62 -2.25 19.99
N GLU A 252 3.06 -1.51 21.02
CA GLU A 252 2.78 -0.09 21.16
C GLU A 252 3.25 0.69 19.93
N LEU A 253 4.47 0.43 19.47
CA LEU A 253 5.03 1.09 18.28
C LEU A 253 4.25 0.74 17.00
N CYS A 254 3.84 -0.51 16.81
CA CYS A 254 2.96 -0.91 15.70
C CYS A 254 1.65 -0.13 15.72
N HIS A 255 1.06 0.09 16.91
CA HIS A 255 -0.23 0.80 17.05
C HIS A 255 -0.12 2.33 16.99
N GLN A 256 1.07 2.91 17.00
CA GLN A 256 1.25 4.35 16.78
C GLN A 256 0.91 4.75 15.34
N SER A 257 1.37 3.98 14.36
CA SER A 257 1.18 4.28 12.94
C SER A 257 0.06 3.46 12.29
N SER A 258 -0.34 2.31 12.86
CA SER A 258 -1.42 1.47 12.35
C SER A 258 -2.56 1.31 13.36
N SER A 259 -3.79 1.52 12.93
CA SER A 259 -4.99 1.26 13.76
C SER A 259 -5.35 -0.23 13.81
N LEU A 260 -4.85 -1.05 12.86
CA LEU A 260 -5.19 -2.46 12.66
C LEU A 260 -3.94 -3.30 12.32
N PRO A 261 -2.85 -3.27 13.11
CA PRO A 261 -1.60 -3.92 12.71
C PRO A 261 -1.71 -5.45 12.64
N GLU A 262 -2.52 -6.09 13.52
CA GLU A 262 -2.76 -7.54 13.49
C GLU A 262 -3.46 -8.00 12.20
N ILE A 263 -4.23 -7.10 11.57
CA ILE A 263 -4.88 -7.35 10.29
C ILE A 263 -3.89 -7.11 9.14
N CYS A 264 -3.12 -6.01 9.20
CA CYS A 264 -2.11 -5.68 8.20
C CYS A 264 -1.07 -6.79 8.05
N GLY A 265 -0.59 -7.36 9.15
CA GLY A 265 0.34 -8.50 9.15
C GLY A 265 -0.18 -9.73 8.39
N ARG A 266 -1.53 -9.91 8.32
CA ARG A 266 -2.20 -11.03 7.64
C ARG A 266 -2.53 -10.75 6.18
N VAL A 267 -3.17 -9.60 5.90
CA VAL A 267 -3.87 -9.38 4.61
C VAL A 267 -3.15 -8.45 3.65
N CYS A 268 -2.19 -7.65 4.10
CA CYS A 268 -1.42 -6.80 3.20
C CYS A 268 -0.69 -7.63 2.14
N PRO A 269 -0.61 -7.14 0.88
CA PRO A 269 0.27 -7.71 -0.13
C PRO A 269 1.70 -7.24 0.10
N GLN A 270 2.37 -7.80 1.14
CA GLN A 270 3.69 -7.37 1.60
C GLN A 270 4.74 -7.42 0.50
N ASP A 271 4.64 -8.38 -0.44
CA ASP A 271 5.51 -8.53 -1.60
C ASP A 271 5.48 -7.35 -2.58
N ARG A 272 4.42 -6.55 -2.54
CA ARG A 272 4.25 -5.29 -3.32
C ARG A 272 4.48 -4.03 -2.47
N LEU A 273 4.58 -4.17 -1.15
CA LEU A 273 4.76 -3.09 -0.18
C LEU A 273 6.09 -3.22 0.56
N CYS A 274 6.07 -3.36 1.88
CA CYS A 274 7.24 -3.34 2.74
C CYS A 274 8.26 -4.45 2.43
N GLU A 275 7.82 -5.69 2.21
CA GLU A 275 8.72 -6.80 1.85
C GLU A 275 9.21 -6.66 0.40
N GLY A 276 8.35 -6.13 -0.50
CA GLY A 276 8.73 -5.81 -1.88
C GLY A 276 9.86 -4.79 -1.98
N ALA A 277 9.96 -3.90 -0.99
CA ALA A 277 10.96 -2.85 -0.86
C ALA A 277 12.18 -3.25 -0.01
N CYS A 278 12.20 -4.45 0.56
CA CYS A 278 13.29 -4.90 1.40
C CYS A 278 14.58 -5.09 0.60
N THR A 279 15.69 -4.51 1.08
CA THR A 279 17.01 -4.62 0.45
C THR A 279 17.45 -6.07 0.25
N LEU A 280 17.08 -6.98 1.17
CA LEU A 280 17.40 -8.41 1.08
C LEU A 280 16.55 -9.19 0.07
N LYS A 281 15.59 -8.57 -0.61
CA LYS A 281 14.67 -9.27 -1.52
C LYS A 281 15.39 -10.12 -2.58
N ALA A 282 16.50 -9.61 -3.13
CA ALA A 282 17.32 -10.31 -4.10
C ALA A 282 18.39 -11.22 -3.47
N GLU A 283 18.63 -11.10 -2.15
CA GLU A 283 19.70 -11.75 -1.41
C GLU A 283 19.10 -12.66 -0.31
N GLY A 284 18.73 -13.87 -0.68
CA GLY A 284 18.10 -14.83 0.26
C GLY A 284 16.65 -14.53 0.66
N GLY A 285 16.01 -13.56 0.01
CA GLY A 285 14.61 -13.16 0.21
C GLY A 285 14.42 -12.03 1.23
N ALA A 286 13.36 -11.25 1.05
CA ALA A 286 12.98 -10.18 1.97
C ALA A 286 12.75 -10.69 3.40
N VAL A 287 12.99 -9.87 4.41
CA VAL A 287 12.57 -10.14 5.80
C VAL A 287 11.06 -10.37 5.83
N ALA A 288 10.58 -11.35 6.58
CA ALA A 288 9.15 -11.68 6.70
C ALA A 288 8.42 -10.67 7.63
N ILE A 289 8.36 -9.41 7.18
CA ILE A 289 7.88 -8.27 7.97
C ILE A 289 6.46 -8.50 8.46
N GLY A 290 5.55 -8.96 7.58
CA GLY A 290 4.17 -9.21 7.96
C GLY A 290 4.03 -10.32 9.02
N ASN A 291 4.87 -11.35 8.97
CA ASN A 291 4.87 -12.40 9.99
C ASN A 291 5.37 -11.89 11.35
N ILE A 292 6.39 -11.03 11.35
CA ILE A 292 6.90 -10.42 12.59
C ILE A 292 5.85 -9.48 13.18
N GLU A 293 5.21 -8.62 12.37
CA GLU A 293 4.12 -7.73 12.81
C GLU A 293 2.95 -8.54 13.40
N ARG A 294 2.55 -9.63 12.74
CA ARG A 294 1.53 -10.55 13.24
C ARG A 294 1.96 -11.19 14.58
N TYR A 295 3.20 -11.70 14.67
CA TYR A 295 3.72 -12.29 15.91
C TYR A 295 3.67 -11.30 17.07
N ILE A 296 4.16 -10.08 16.87
CA ILE A 296 4.18 -9.02 17.89
C ILE A 296 2.76 -8.75 18.39
N THR A 297 1.85 -8.49 17.47
CA THR A 297 0.48 -8.06 17.81
C THR A 297 -0.35 -9.17 18.41
N ASP A 298 -0.32 -10.38 17.86
CA ASP A 298 -1.03 -11.53 18.38
C ASP A 298 -0.53 -11.91 19.77
N THR A 299 0.79 -11.91 19.99
CA THR A 299 1.41 -12.25 21.27
C THR A 299 1.05 -11.21 22.32
N ALA A 300 1.17 -9.92 22.04
CA ALA A 300 0.81 -8.87 22.98
C ALA A 300 -0.68 -8.93 23.37
N LEU A 301 -1.57 -9.14 22.40
CA LEU A 301 -3.01 -9.29 22.66
C LEU A 301 -3.31 -10.55 23.51
N ALA A 302 -2.62 -11.67 23.24
CA ALA A 302 -2.75 -12.91 24.02
C ALA A 302 -2.25 -12.76 25.46
N MET A 303 -1.22 -11.92 25.69
CA MET A 303 -0.73 -11.56 27.03
C MET A 303 -1.71 -10.64 27.79
N GLY A 304 -2.82 -10.25 27.19
CA GLY A 304 -3.81 -9.35 27.78
C GLY A 304 -3.51 -7.86 27.60
N TRP A 305 -2.42 -7.51 26.92
CA TRP A 305 -2.14 -6.11 26.58
C TRP A 305 -3.21 -5.55 25.63
N ARG A 306 -3.54 -4.28 25.84
CA ARG A 306 -4.47 -3.54 24.95
C ARG A 306 -3.91 -2.16 24.69
N PRO A 307 -4.01 -1.63 23.47
CA PRO A 307 -3.62 -0.25 23.17
C PRO A 307 -4.48 0.70 24.03
N GLN A 308 -3.82 1.60 24.73
CA GLN A 308 -4.46 2.57 25.61
C GLN A 308 -4.51 3.94 24.96
N VAL A 309 -5.52 4.71 25.30
CA VAL A 309 -5.69 6.09 24.82
C VAL A 309 -4.82 7.08 25.60
N GLY A 310 -4.31 6.67 26.78
CA GLY A 310 -3.57 7.55 27.70
C GLY A 310 -4.49 8.55 28.42
N GLU A 311 -3.90 9.52 29.10
CA GLU A 311 -4.65 10.65 29.66
C GLU A 311 -4.99 11.66 28.56
N VAL A 312 -6.19 11.56 28.01
CA VAL A 312 -6.67 12.44 26.94
C VAL A 312 -7.63 13.47 27.52
N VAL A 313 -7.39 14.74 27.21
CA VAL A 313 -8.31 15.83 27.56
C VAL A 313 -9.55 15.71 26.66
N PRO A 314 -10.74 15.45 27.21
CA PRO A 314 -11.95 15.35 26.41
C PRO A 314 -12.24 16.66 25.68
N ARG A 315 -12.55 16.56 24.42
CA ARG A 315 -13.00 17.68 23.58
C ARG A 315 -14.53 17.76 23.59
N LYS A 316 -15.04 18.95 23.26
CA LYS A 316 -16.50 19.17 23.14
C LYS A 316 -17.07 18.67 21.82
N GLU A 317 -16.24 18.58 20.79
CA GLU A 317 -16.64 18.25 19.44
C GLU A 317 -17.02 16.78 19.32
N ARG A 318 -17.96 16.54 18.42
CA ARG A 318 -18.49 15.21 18.10
C ARG A 318 -18.33 14.95 16.61
N VAL A 319 -17.89 13.77 16.24
CA VAL A 319 -17.74 13.35 14.83
C VAL A 319 -18.57 12.11 14.56
N ALA A 320 -19.37 12.14 13.49
CA ALA A 320 -20.01 10.95 12.94
C ALA A 320 -19.10 10.32 11.88
N VAL A 321 -18.90 9.02 11.97
CA VAL A 321 -18.19 8.21 10.98
C VAL A 321 -19.20 7.28 10.32
N VAL A 322 -19.40 7.41 9.01
CA VAL A 322 -20.30 6.57 8.21
C VAL A 322 -19.47 5.49 7.51
N GLY A 323 -19.65 4.25 7.94
CA GLY A 323 -18.89 3.08 7.51
C GLY A 323 -17.83 2.66 8.53
N ALA A 324 -17.97 1.45 9.09
CA ALA A 324 -17.02 0.82 10.02
C ALA A 324 -15.95 -0.02 9.31
N GLY A 325 -15.66 0.26 8.04
CA GLY A 325 -14.56 -0.32 7.29
C GLY A 325 -13.20 0.27 7.70
N PRO A 326 -12.08 -0.16 7.07
CA PRO A 326 -10.73 0.28 7.44
C PRO A 326 -10.54 1.79 7.48
N ALA A 327 -11.14 2.53 6.54
CA ALA A 327 -11.07 3.99 6.51
C ALA A 327 -11.80 4.61 7.71
N GLY A 328 -13.03 4.17 7.99
CA GLY A 328 -13.80 4.66 9.14
C GLY A 328 -13.14 4.32 10.47
N LEU A 329 -12.65 3.08 10.63
CA LEU A 329 -11.94 2.66 11.85
C LEU A 329 -10.64 3.43 12.05
N GLY A 330 -9.87 3.70 10.98
CA GLY A 330 -8.67 4.52 11.03
C GLY A 330 -8.96 5.98 11.43
N CYS A 331 -10.05 6.55 10.92
CA CYS A 331 -10.52 7.89 11.31
C CYS A 331 -10.95 7.93 12.77
N ALA A 332 -11.80 6.98 13.18
CA ALA A 332 -12.33 6.91 14.55
C ALA A 332 -11.22 6.74 15.61
N ASP A 333 -10.22 5.86 15.35
CA ASP A 333 -9.08 5.64 16.23
C ASP A 333 -8.32 6.94 16.53
N ILE A 334 -7.95 7.68 15.50
CA ILE A 334 -7.16 8.92 15.66
C ILE A 334 -7.97 10.02 16.36
N LEU A 335 -9.23 10.20 15.99
CA LEU A 335 -10.10 11.19 16.64
C LEU A 335 -10.31 10.89 18.12
N THR A 336 -10.55 9.62 18.45
CA THR A 336 -10.75 9.19 19.86
C THR A 336 -9.47 9.38 20.68
N ARG A 337 -8.30 9.06 20.14
CA ARG A 337 -7.00 9.34 20.77
C ARG A 337 -6.74 10.83 20.99
N ALA A 338 -7.38 11.69 20.21
CA ALA A 338 -7.31 13.15 20.38
C ALA A 338 -8.41 13.72 21.28
N GLY A 339 -9.23 12.87 21.93
CA GLY A 339 -10.27 13.27 22.88
C GLY A 339 -11.61 13.65 22.26
N VAL A 340 -11.78 13.46 20.95
CA VAL A 340 -13.03 13.72 20.24
C VAL A 340 -14.00 12.56 20.50
N LYS A 341 -15.28 12.87 20.73
CA LYS A 341 -16.34 11.88 20.83
C LYS A 341 -16.72 11.38 19.44
N VAL A 342 -16.60 10.06 19.21
CA VAL A 342 -16.84 9.47 17.89
C VAL A 342 -17.97 8.44 17.95
N ASP A 343 -18.93 8.62 17.05
CA ASP A 343 -20.05 7.69 16.83
C ASP A 343 -19.91 7.11 15.42
N VAL A 344 -19.81 5.77 15.29
CA VAL A 344 -19.60 5.06 14.02
C VAL A 344 -20.88 4.32 13.63
N PHE A 345 -21.33 4.54 12.40
CA PHE A 345 -22.56 3.95 11.85
C PHE A 345 -22.21 2.98 10.72
N ASP A 346 -22.74 1.76 10.77
CA ASP A 346 -22.55 0.77 9.70
C ASP A 346 -23.82 -0.08 9.47
N LYS A 347 -24.12 -0.38 8.21
CA LYS A 347 -25.24 -1.23 7.84
C LYS A 347 -25.07 -2.69 8.22
N HIS A 348 -23.85 -3.14 8.43
CA HIS A 348 -23.53 -4.52 8.79
C HIS A 348 -23.61 -4.77 10.31
N PRO A 349 -23.82 -6.04 10.74
CA PRO A 349 -23.91 -6.40 12.17
C PRO A 349 -22.57 -6.45 12.89
N GLU A 350 -21.45 -6.28 12.19
CA GLU A 350 -20.10 -6.26 12.76
C GLU A 350 -19.23 -5.21 12.06
N ILE A 351 -18.22 -4.69 12.76
CA ILE A 351 -17.24 -3.76 12.21
C ILE A 351 -16.33 -4.44 11.18
N GLY A 352 -15.58 -3.66 10.42
CA GLY A 352 -14.57 -4.11 9.49
C GLY A 352 -14.97 -3.98 8.02
N GLY A 353 -16.27 -3.80 7.69
CA GLY A 353 -16.72 -3.73 6.31
C GLY A 353 -16.25 -4.95 5.50
N LEU A 354 -15.55 -4.74 4.39
CA LEU A 354 -15.03 -5.85 3.56
C LEU A 354 -13.91 -6.68 4.23
N LEU A 355 -13.26 -6.20 5.30
CA LEU A 355 -12.39 -7.07 6.13
C LEU A 355 -13.17 -8.23 6.75
N THR A 356 -14.36 -7.92 7.23
CA THR A 356 -15.22 -8.91 7.87
C THR A 356 -15.99 -9.73 6.86
N PHE A 357 -16.62 -9.06 5.90
CA PHE A 357 -17.60 -9.72 5.02
C PHE A 357 -17.03 -10.09 3.65
N GLY A 358 -16.04 -9.38 3.13
CA GLY A 358 -15.46 -9.61 1.80
C GLY A 358 -14.24 -10.55 1.81
N ILE A 359 -13.33 -10.40 2.80
CA ILE A 359 -12.16 -11.27 2.94
C ILE A 359 -12.60 -12.59 3.59
N PRO A 360 -12.32 -13.76 3.00
CA PRO A 360 -12.72 -15.04 3.58
C PRO A 360 -12.04 -15.34 4.94
N PRO A 361 -12.73 -16.09 5.85
CA PRO A 361 -12.18 -16.41 7.17
C PRO A 361 -10.86 -17.19 7.13
N PHE A 362 -10.59 -17.98 6.11
CA PHE A 362 -9.34 -18.71 5.96
C PHE A 362 -8.11 -17.82 5.66
N LYS A 363 -8.33 -16.52 5.42
CA LYS A 363 -7.28 -15.47 5.32
C LYS A 363 -7.26 -14.56 6.54
N LEU A 364 -8.41 -14.33 7.16
CA LEU A 364 -8.56 -13.45 8.31
C LEU A 364 -9.68 -13.98 9.21
N ASP A 365 -9.31 -14.56 10.36
CA ASP A 365 -10.24 -15.02 11.37
C ASP A 365 -11.12 -13.86 11.89
N LYS A 366 -12.44 -14.05 11.90
CA LYS A 366 -13.40 -13.01 12.26
C LYS A 366 -13.42 -12.71 13.77
N THR A 367 -12.87 -13.58 14.60
CA THR A 367 -12.67 -13.32 16.03
C THR A 367 -11.73 -12.13 16.27
N ILE A 368 -10.76 -11.90 15.37
CA ILE A 368 -9.85 -10.76 15.41
C ILE A 368 -10.63 -9.43 15.34
N LEU A 369 -11.63 -9.36 14.47
CA LEU A 369 -12.48 -8.16 14.34
C LEU A 369 -13.33 -7.94 15.61
N LYS A 370 -13.83 -9.01 16.24
CA LYS A 370 -14.56 -8.92 17.53
C LYS A 370 -13.67 -8.35 18.63
N VAL A 371 -12.44 -8.87 18.76
CA VAL A 371 -11.44 -8.33 19.71
C VAL A 371 -11.13 -6.86 19.40
N ARG A 372 -10.98 -6.50 18.14
CA ARG A 372 -10.73 -5.11 17.73
C ARG A 372 -11.92 -4.21 18.07
N ARG A 373 -13.16 -4.64 17.89
CA ARG A 373 -14.35 -3.91 18.30
C ARG A 373 -14.36 -3.65 19.81
N GLU A 374 -14.06 -4.68 20.61
CA GLU A 374 -13.96 -4.53 22.06
C GLU A 374 -12.90 -3.49 22.45
N ILE A 375 -11.73 -3.54 21.84
CA ILE A 375 -10.66 -2.55 22.06
C ILE A 375 -11.17 -1.14 21.76
N PHE A 376 -11.73 -0.92 20.58
CA PHE A 376 -12.21 0.40 20.17
C PHE A 376 -13.38 0.91 21.03
N SER A 377 -14.30 0.02 21.44
CA SER A 377 -15.37 0.38 22.35
C SER A 377 -14.83 0.79 23.73
N ASN A 378 -13.83 0.06 24.24
CA ASN A 378 -13.17 0.39 25.50
C ASN A 378 -12.35 1.70 25.43
N MET A 379 -11.90 2.08 24.23
CA MET A 379 -11.26 3.38 23.99
C MET A 379 -12.28 4.54 23.95
N GLY A 380 -13.58 4.26 23.87
CA GLY A 380 -14.65 5.27 23.88
C GLY A 380 -15.36 5.47 22.54
N ILE A 381 -15.10 4.64 21.52
CA ILE A 381 -15.84 4.69 20.25
C ILE A 381 -17.20 4.01 20.43
N THR A 382 -18.28 4.69 20.04
CA THR A 382 -19.63 4.12 20.03
C THR A 382 -19.97 3.58 18.66
N PHE A 383 -20.39 2.31 18.57
CA PHE A 383 -20.78 1.67 17.31
C PHE A 383 -22.29 1.51 17.22
N TYR A 384 -22.89 2.03 16.16
CA TYR A 384 -24.27 1.83 15.73
C TYR A 384 -24.27 0.89 14.54
N LEU A 385 -24.33 -0.41 14.80
CA LEU A 385 -24.34 -1.46 13.78
C LEU A 385 -25.77 -1.81 13.37
N ASN A 386 -25.97 -2.39 12.16
CA ASN A 386 -27.26 -2.57 11.52
C ASN A 386 -28.03 -1.24 11.34
N HIS A 387 -27.31 -0.15 11.06
CA HIS A 387 -27.87 1.17 10.80
C HIS A 387 -27.36 1.67 9.45
N GLU A 388 -28.22 1.66 8.46
CA GLU A 388 -27.91 2.14 7.12
C GLU A 388 -28.27 3.62 6.97
N VAL A 389 -27.25 4.46 6.83
CA VAL A 389 -27.42 5.89 6.59
C VAL A 389 -28.06 6.12 5.22
N GLY A 390 -29.12 6.88 5.17
CA GLY A 390 -29.92 7.10 3.97
C GLY A 390 -31.16 6.18 3.88
N CYS A 391 -31.23 5.13 4.73
CA CYS A 391 -32.39 4.24 4.84
C CYS A 391 -33.00 4.34 6.24
N ASP A 392 -32.28 3.88 7.27
CA ASP A 392 -32.77 3.87 8.66
C ASP A 392 -32.61 5.23 9.35
N MET A 393 -31.68 6.03 8.86
CA MET A 393 -31.31 7.32 9.43
C MET A 393 -31.07 8.33 8.30
N ALA A 394 -31.64 9.51 8.43
CA ALA A 394 -31.41 10.57 7.44
C ALA A 394 -29.99 11.14 7.59
N PHE A 395 -29.28 11.25 6.48
CA PHE A 395 -27.94 11.85 6.47
C PHE A 395 -27.93 13.31 6.93
N ALA A 396 -29.02 14.04 6.66
CA ALA A 396 -29.22 15.42 7.12
C ALA A 396 -29.13 15.55 8.64
N ASP A 397 -29.64 14.55 9.38
CA ASP A 397 -29.63 14.56 10.84
C ASP A 397 -28.20 14.40 11.38
N LEU A 398 -27.36 13.59 10.73
CA LEU A 398 -25.94 13.49 11.06
C LEU A 398 -25.21 14.82 10.82
N VAL A 399 -25.42 15.43 9.67
CA VAL A 399 -24.78 16.72 9.32
C VAL A 399 -25.21 17.83 10.30
N ALA A 400 -26.47 17.80 10.78
CA ALA A 400 -26.98 18.76 11.74
C ALA A 400 -26.45 18.53 13.18
N SER A 401 -26.30 17.26 13.60
CA SER A 401 -26.02 16.87 14.99
C SER A 401 -24.54 16.74 15.34
N TYR A 402 -23.65 16.69 14.35
CA TYR A 402 -22.21 16.51 14.55
C TYR A 402 -21.43 17.72 14.00
N ASP A 403 -20.26 17.97 14.59
CA ASP A 403 -19.36 19.06 14.19
C ASP A 403 -18.63 18.77 12.90
N ALA A 404 -18.36 17.47 12.64
CA ALA A 404 -17.89 16.98 11.35
C ALA A 404 -18.42 15.57 11.06
N VAL A 405 -18.43 15.19 9.79
CA VAL A 405 -18.83 13.85 9.32
C VAL A 405 -17.74 13.29 8.42
N PHE A 406 -17.35 12.04 8.67
CA PHE A 406 -16.44 11.29 7.80
C PHE A 406 -17.18 10.20 7.04
N LEU A 407 -17.00 10.15 5.71
CA LEU A 407 -17.58 9.16 4.82
C LEU A 407 -16.53 8.11 4.43
N GLY A 408 -16.61 6.93 5.05
CA GLY A 408 -15.76 5.76 4.77
C GLY A 408 -16.57 4.57 4.25
N VAL A 409 -17.55 4.82 3.38
CA VAL A 409 -18.59 3.87 2.94
C VAL A 409 -18.10 2.80 1.95
N GLY A 410 -16.86 2.89 1.48
CA GLY A 410 -16.27 1.91 0.57
C GLY A 410 -16.90 1.91 -0.83
N THR A 411 -16.72 0.78 -1.55
CA THR A 411 -17.25 0.54 -2.90
C THR A 411 -17.94 -0.83 -2.95
N TYR A 412 -19.24 -0.83 -3.26
CA TYR A 412 -20.07 -2.04 -3.36
C TYR A 412 -20.74 -2.19 -4.73
N GLY A 413 -20.52 -1.24 -5.64
CA GLY A 413 -21.06 -1.31 -7.00
C GLY A 413 -20.41 -2.44 -7.78
N LEU A 414 -21.23 -3.26 -8.43
CA LEU A 414 -20.80 -4.39 -9.22
C LEU A 414 -20.37 -3.93 -10.62
N MET A 415 -19.32 -4.54 -11.16
CA MET A 415 -18.89 -4.31 -12.54
C MET A 415 -19.47 -5.40 -13.45
N ALA A 416 -20.38 -5.00 -14.36
CA ALA A 416 -20.84 -5.86 -15.44
C ALA A 416 -19.73 -6.03 -16.50
N ALA A 417 -19.65 -7.20 -17.10
CA ALA A 417 -18.77 -7.48 -18.23
C ALA A 417 -19.39 -7.06 -19.57
N GLY A 418 -20.71 -6.87 -19.62
CA GLY A 418 -21.46 -6.64 -20.84
C GLY A 418 -21.51 -7.85 -21.76
N LEU A 419 -21.41 -9.06 -21.18
CA LEU A 419 -21.48 -10.30 -21.94
C LEU A 419 -22.93 -10.67 -22.25
N GLU A 420 -23.15 -11.16 -23.47
CA GLU A 420 -24.45 -11.77 -23.80
C GLU A 420 -24.71 -12.96 -22.86
N GLY A 421 -25.86 -12.95 -22.19
CA GLY A 421 -26.25 -13.98 -21.25
C GLY A 421 -25.81 -13.76 -19.79
N GLU A 422 -25.26 -12.60 -19.43
CA GLU A 422 -24.79 -12.27 -18.07
C GLU A 422 -25.93 -12.32 -17.01
N ASP A 423 -27.20 -12.22 -17.44
CA ASP A 423 -28.40 -12.32 -16.62
C ASP A 423 -28.84 -13.79 -16.35
N ALA A 424 -28.14 -14.78 -16.90
CA ALA A 424 -28.53 -16.19 -16.76
C ALA A 424 -28.44 -16.68 -15.29
N PRO A 425 -29.42 -17.46 -14.82
CA PRO A 425 -29.30 -18.17 -13.55
C PRO A 425 -28.04 -19.02 -13.50
N GLY A 426 -27.20 -18.82 -12.47
CA GLY A 426 -25.87 -19.41 -12.34
C GLY A 426 -24.72 -18.44 -12.63
N VAL A 427 -25.00 -17.25 -13.15
CA VAL A 427 -24.05 -16.13 -13.13
C VAL A 427 -24.17 -15.42 -11.79
N ILE A 428 -23.07 -15.28 -11.07
CA ILE A 428 -23.04 -14.63 -9.75
C ILE A 428 -21.90 -13.62 -9.70
N GLN A 429 -22.09 -12.59 -8.89
CA GLN A 429 -21.08 -11.59 -8.66
C GLN A 429 -20.18 -11.98 -7.48
N ALA A 430 -18.90 -11.67 -7.56
CA ALA A 430 -17.89 -12.05 -6.58
C ALA A 430 -18.22 -11.57 -5.15
N LEU A 431 -18.61 -10.30 -4.98
CA LEU A 431 -18.83 -9.73 -3.66
C LEU A 431 -20.04 -10.33 -2.94
N PRO A 432 -21.25 -10.42 -3.54
CA PRO A 432 -22.36 -11.14 -2.93
C PRO A 432 -22.03 -12.60 -2.58
N PHE A 433 -21.31 -13.30 -3.43
CA PHE A 433 -20.86 -14.69 -3.19
C PHE A 433 -19.95 -14.79 -1.94
N LEU A 434 -18.96 -13.91 -1.81
CA LEU A 434 -18.06 -13.89 -0.66
C LEU A 434 -18.78 -13.48 0.63
N ILE A 435 -19.62 -12.44 0.57
CA ILE A 435 -20.38 -11.97 1.74
C ILE A 435 -21.35 -13.05 2.22
N GLY A 436 -22.14 -13.64 1.33
CA GLY A 436 -23.07 -14.72 1.68
C GLY A 436 -22.36 -15.91 2.31
N SER A 437 -21.23 -16.35 1.73
CA SER A 437 -20.40 -17.41 2.27
C SER A 437 -19.84 -17.07 3.65
N THR A 438 -19.35 -15.86 3.86
CA THR A 438 -18.77 -15.43 5.13
C THR A 438 -19.83 -15.28 6.22
N ARG A 439 -21.00 -14.72 5.89
CA ARG A 439 -22.13 -14.61 6.81
C ARG A 439 -22.54 -15.96 7.38
N GLU A 440 -22.63 -16.98 6.52
CA GLU A 440 -22.98 -18.34 6.96
C GLU A 440 -21.89 -18.93 7.87
N VAL A 441 -20.60 -18.78 7.54
CA VAL A 441 -19.51 -19.25 8.43
C VAL A 441 -19.53 -18.52 9.78
N MET A 442 -19.94 -17.26 9.81
CA MET A 442 -20.10 -16.49 11.06
C MET A 442 -21.37 -16.86 11.86
N GLY A 443 -22.26 -17.70 11.33
CA GLY A 443 -23.54 -18.06 11.94
C GLY A 443 -24.55 -16.92 11.94
N LEU A 444 -24.45 -15.97 11.00
CA LEU A 444 -25.39 -14.86 10.83
C LEU A 444 -26.60 -15.31 10.02
N GLU A 445 -27.74 -14.66 10.25
CA GLU A 445 -28.95 -14.90 9.48
C GLU A 445 -28.74 -14.66 7.99
N GLU A 446 -29.43 -15.45 7.15
CA GLU A 446 -29.39 -15.30 5.72
C GLU A 446 -29.89 -13.90 5.30
N SER A 447 -29.21 -13.30 4.35
CA SER A 447 -29.55 -11.97 3.85
C SER A 447 -30.08 -12.07 2.41
N ALA A 448 -31.20 -11.44 2.13
CA ALA A 448 -31.73 -11.36 0.77
C ALA A 448 -30.78 -10.61 -0.19
N GLU A 449 -30.01 -9.65 0.31
CA GLU A 449 -29.00 -8.92 -0.45
C GLU A 449 -27.77 -9.79 -0.75
N TYR A 450 -27.42 -10.71 0.17
CA TYR A 450 -26.24 -11.57 0.08
C TYR A 450 -26.60 -13.03 0.35
N PRO A 451 -27.34 -13.69 -0.56
CA PRO A 451 -27.79 -15.06 -0.35
C PRO A 451 -26.63 -16.06 -0.40
N LEU A 452 -26.74 -17.13 0.36
CA LEU A 452 -25.80 -18.24 0.26
C LEU A 452 -26.00 -18.98 -1.07
N THR A 453 -24.98 -18.97 -1.92
CA THR A 453 -25.04 -19.66 -3.21
C THR A 453 -24.66 -21.13 -3.05
N ASP A 454 -25.57 -22.05 -3.38
CA ASP A 454 -25.26 -23.47 -3.44
C ASP A 454 -24.44 -23.79 -4.70
N ILE A 455 -23.20 -24.22 -4.48
CA ILE A 455 -22.25 -24.63 -5.53
C ILE A 455 -21.68 -26.04 -5.33
N LYS A 456 -22.20 -26.76 -4.33
CA LYS A 456 -21.72 -28.11 -4.03
C LYS A 456 -21.91 -29.03 -5.24
N GLY A 457 -20.84 -29.74 -5.62
CA GLY A 457 -20.83 -30.67 -6.76
C GLY A 457 -20.92 -30.01 -8.14
N LYS A 458 -20.84 -28.63 -8.23
CA LYS A 458 -20.92 -27.91 -9.50
C LYS A 458 -19.53 -27.57 -10.04
N ARG A 459 -19.44 -27.37 -11.36
CA ARG A 459 -18.25 -26.84 -12.03
C ARG A 459 -18.32 -25.32 -11.93
N VAL A 460 -17.34 -24.72 -11.26
CA VAL A 460 -17.27 -23.28 -11.05
C VAL A 460 -16.16 -22.68 -11.90
N VAL A 461 -16.47 -21.67 -12.68
CA VAL A 461 -15.49 -20.86 -13.40
C VAL A 461 -15.51 -19.44 -12.83
N VAL A 462 -14.35 -18.93 -12.43
CA VAL A 462 -14.18 -17.54 -11.96
C VAL A 462 -13.50 -16.73 -13.06
N LEU A 463 -14.15 -15.69 -13.51
CA LEU A 463 -13.65 -14.77 -14.52
C LEU A 463 -12.95 -13.58 -13.83
N GLY A 464 -11.63 -13.55 -13.89
CA GLY A 464 -10.81 -12.51 -13.25
C GLY A 464 -9.49 -13.05 -12.70
N GLY A 465 -8.59 -12.15 -12.31
CA GLY A 465 -7.24 -12.52 -11.84
C GLY A 465 -6.73 -11.68 -10.66
N GLY A 466 -7.59 -10.94 -10.00
CA GLY A 466 -7.26 -10.15 -8.80
C GLY A 466 -7.38 -10.95 -7.51
N ASP A 467 -7.07 -10.31 -6.37
CA ASP A 467 -7.18 -10.93 -5.04
C ASP A 467 -8.61 -11.42 -4.76
N THR A 468 -9.63 -10.67 -5.18
CA THR A 468 -11.04 -11.10 -5.09
C THR A 468 -11.32 -12.39 -5.86
N ALA A 469 -10.73 -12.55 -7.05
CA ALA A 469 -10.87 -13.79 -7.81
C ALA A 469 -10.25 -14.97 -7.05
N MET A 470 -9.07 -14.78 -6.45
CA MET A 470 -8.42 -15.81 -5.60
C MET A 470 -9.30 -16.18 -4.40
N ASP A 471 -9.93 -15.20 -3.79
CA ASP A 471 -10.86 -15.42 -2.66
C ASP A 471 -12.09 -16.21 -3.09
N CYS A 472 -12.68 -15.89 -4.25
CA CYS A 472 -13.80 -16.67 -4.82
C CYS A 472 -13.41 -18.10 -5.16
N LEU A 473 -12.26 -18.32 -5.82
CA LEU A 473 -11.76 -19.64 -6.20
C LEU A 473 -11.60 -20.55 -4.97
N ARG A 474 -10.91 -20.04 -3.95
CA ARG A 474 -10.61 -20.78 -2.74
C ARG A 474 -11.85 -20.99 -1.86
N THR A 475 -12.80 -20.04 -1.87
CA THR A 475 -14.11 -20.21 -1.25
C THR A 475 -14.92 -21.29 -1.96
N ALA A 476 -14.91 -21.32 -3.31
CA ALA A 476 -15.61 -22.33 -4.08
C ALA A 476 -15.10 -23.76 -3.80
N VAL A 477 -13.77 -23.94 -3.64
CA VAL A 477 -13.19 -25.22 -3.23
C VAL A 477 -13.77 -25.67 -1.88
N ARG A 478 -13.78 -24.78 -0.87
CA ARG A 478 -14.28 -25.06 0.49
C ARG A 478 -15.79 -25.32 0.54
N ARG A 479 -16.53 -24.72 -0.37
CA ARG A 479 -17.97 -24.96 -0.55
C ARG A 479 -18.28 -26.25 -1.32
N GLY A 480 -17.26 -27.04 -1.65
CA GLY A 480 -17.43 -28.38 -2.25
C GLY A 480 -17.76 -28.36 -3.73
N ALA A 481 -17.31 -27.38 -4.49
CA ALA A 481 -17.40 -27.42 -5.96
C ALA A 481 -16.69 -28.66 -6.52
N ALA A 482 -17.25 -29.28 -7.55
CA ALA A 482 -16.66 -30.46 -8.20
C ALA A 482 -15.36 -30.11 -8.94
N SER A 483 -15.29 -28.92 -9.53
CA SER A 483 -14.08 -28.35 -10.12
C SER A 483 -14.13 -26.85 -10.06
N VAL A 484 -12.96 -26.22 -9.93
CA VAL A 484 -12.81 -24.75 -9.86
C VAL A 484 -11.75 -24.32 -10.85
N THR A 485 -12.11 -23.41 -11.75
CA THR A 485 -11.21 -22.91 -12.80
C THR A 485 -11.15 -21.39 -12.76
N CYS A 486 -9.94 -20.85 -12.74
CA CYS A 486 -9.66 -19.42 -12.97
C CYS A 486 -9.47 -19.17 -14.46
N ALA A 487 -10.24 -18.28 -15.07
CA ALA A 487 -10.03 -17.84 -16.44
C ALA A 487 -9.58 -16.37 -16.44
N TYR A 488 -8.37 -16.12 -16.98
CA TYR A 488 -7.74 -14.82 -16.95
C TYR A 488 -7.22 -14.40 -18.32
N ARG A 489 -7.50 -13.13 -18.71
CA ARG A 489 -7.24 -12.63 -20.07
C ARG A 489 -5.79 -12.29 -20.40
N ARG A 490 -4.88 -12.36 -19.43
CA ARG A 490 -3.45 -12.10 -19.61
C ARG A 490 -2.65 -13.32 -19.17
N ASP A 491 -1.33 -13.21 -19.30
CA ASP A 491 -0.40 -14.22 -18.78
C ASP A 491 -0.33 -14.20 -17.24
N GLU A 492 0.30 -15.21 -16.69
CA GLU A 492 0.49 -15.38 -15.24
C GLU A 492 1.31 -14.23 -14.61
N LEU A 493 2.33 -13.73 -15.30
CA LEU A 493 3.21 -12.67 -14.79
C LEU A 493 2.45 -11.35 -14.65
N SER A 494 1.46 -11.12 -15.50
CA SER A 494 0.59 -9.93 -15.48
C SER A 494 -0.58 -10.04 -14.52
N MET A 495 -0.67 -11.13 -13.73
CA MET A 495 -1.78 -11.35 -12.81
C MET A 495 -1.69 -10.38 -11.63
N PRO A 496 -2.75 -9.58 -11.33
CA PRO A 496 -2.71 -8.60 -10.25
C PRO A 496 -2.91 -9.22 -8.86
N GLY A 497 -3.38 -10.45 -8.76
CA GLY A 497 -3.54 -11.17 -7.50
C GLY A 497 -2.19 -11.43 -6.81
N SER A 498 -2.20 -11.45 -5.47
CA SER A 498 -1.02 -11.75 -4.67
C SER A 498 -0.44 -13.12 -5.04
N LYS A 499 0.87 -13.17 -5.28
CA LYS A 499 1.57 -14.42 -5.67
C LYS A 499 1.34 -15.55 -4.66
N LYS A 500 1.31 -15.23 -3.37
CA LYS A 500 1.05 -16.21 -2.31
C LYS A 500 -0.35 -16.83 -2.43
N GLU A 501 -1.36 -16.03 -2.84
CA GLU A 501 -2.73 -16.50 -3.00
C GLU A 501 -2.91 -17.36 -4.26
N VAL A 502 -2.21 -17.03 -5.34
CA VAL A 502 -2.15 -17.87 -6.55
C VAL A 502 -1.55 -19.25 -6.24
N VAL A 503 -0.44 -19.26 -5.49
CA VAL A 503 0.20 -20.51 -5.04
C VAL A 503 -0.76 -21.33 -4.16
N ASN A 504 -1.42 -20.67 -3.19
CA ASN A 504 -2.37 -21.33 -2.30
C ASN A 504 -3.55 -21.93 -3.09
N ALA A 505 -4.10 -21.21 -4.08
CA ALA A 505 -5.19 -21.69 -4.92
C ALA A 505 -4.79 -22.93 -5.74
N ARG A 506 -3.57 -22.93 -6.31
CA ARG A 506 -3.04 -24.11 -7.03
C ARG A 506 -2.87 -25.33 -6.14
N GLU A 507 -2.29 -25.13 -4.95
CA GLU A 507 -2.15 -26.23 -3.98
C GLU A 507 -3.52 -26.79 -3.53
N GLU A 508 -4.55 -25.94 -3.53
CA GLU A 508 -5.94 -26.33 -3.22
C GLU A 508 -6.67 -26.97 -4.41
N GLY A 509 -6.01 -27.14 -5.57
CA GLY A 509 -6.53 -27.86 -6.73
C GLY A 509 -7.27 -26.99 -7.75
N VAL A 510 -7.14 -25.66 -7.68
CA VAL A 510 -7.70 -24.74 -8.68
C VAL A 510 -6.93 -24.87 -10.00
N ALA A 511 -7.67 -25.05 -11.10
CA ALA A 511 -7.12 -25.00 -12.45
C ALA A 511 -7.01 -23.55 -12.93
N PHE A 512 -5.93 -23.21 -13.65
CA PHE A 512 -5.74 -21.87 -14.21
C PHE A 512 -5.68 -21.94 -15.74
N GLN A 513 -6.47 -21.09 -16.37
CA GLN A 513 -6.43 -20.82 -17.80
C GLN A 513 -6.03 -19.36 -18.03
N PHE A 514 -4.82 -19.15 -18.52
CA PHE A 514 -4.30 -17.85 -18.86
C PHE A 514 -4.49 -17.54 -20.35
N ASN A 515 -4.42 -16.26 -20.70
CA ASN A 515 -4.58 -15.78 -22.05
C ASN A 515 -5.92 -16.22 -22.68
N VAL A 516 -7.01 -16.13 -21.91
CA VAL A 516 -8.36 -16.45 -22.36
C VAL A 516 -9.35 -15.37 -21.92
N GLN A 517 -10.18 -14.91 -22.85
CA GLN A 517 -11.16 -13.85 -22.63
C GLN A 517 -12.57 -14.38 -22.90
N PRO A 518 -13.56 -14.11 -22.02
CA PRO A 518 -14.95 -14.47 -22.27
C PRO A 518 -15.55 -13.61 -23.39
N GLN A 519 -16.42 -14.21 -24.19
CA GLN A 519 -17.18 -13.58 -25.26
C GLN A 519 -18.68 -13.55 -24.99
N HIS A 520 -19.25 -14.68 -24.58
CA HIS A 520 -20.67 -14.83 -24.26
C HIS A 520 -20.88 -15.99 -23.30
N ILE A 521 -22.04 -16.02 -22.65
CA ILE A 521 -22.40 -17.07 -21.69
C ILE A 521 -23.30 -18.10 -22.37
N LEU A 522 -22.95 -19.38 -22.25
CA LEU A 522 -23.71 -20.50 -22.79
C LEU A 522 -24.83 -20.89 -21.83
N ARG A 523 -26.04 -21.11 -22.39
CA ARG A 523 -27.22 -21.51 -21.61
C ARG A 523 -27.70 -22.90 -22.05
N ASN A 524 -28.15 -23.66 -21.09
CA ASN A 524 -28.84 -24.94 -21.35
C ASN A 524 -30.30 -24.69 -21.79
N ARG A 525 -31.04 -25.73 -22.12
CA ARG A 525 -32.46 -25.67 -22.54
C ARG A 525 -33.37 -25.04 -21.47
N LYS A 526 -32.94 -24.99 -20.21
CA LYS A 526 -33.69 -24.36 -19.10
C LYS A 526 -33.29 -22.89 -18.88
N GLY A 527 -32.43 -22.33 -19.72
CA GLY A 527 -31.91 -20.97 -19.61
C GLY A 527 -30.81 -20.77 -18.56
N GLN A 528 -30.38 -21.82 -17.87
CA GLN A 528 -29.32 -21.77 -16.86
C GLN A 528 -27.94 -21.86 -17.51
N VAL A 529 -26.90 -21.35 -16.81
CA VAL A 529 -25.50 -21.48 -17.26
C VAL A 529 -25.14 -22.91 -17.54
N SER A 530 -24.49 -23.18 -18.67
CA SER A 530 -23.90 -24.46 -19.04
C SER A 530 -22.40 -24.33 -19.36
N GLY A 531 -21.90 -23.10 -19.55
CA GLY A 531 -20.51 -22.81 -19.86
C GLY A 531 -20.32 -21.34 -20.25
N VAL A 532 -19.15 -21.03 -20.73
CA VAL A 532 -18.77 -19.73 -21.28
C VAL A 532 -17.99 -19.91 -22.56
N GLY A 533 -18.41 -19.21 -23.63
CA GLY A 533 -17.66 -19.09 -24.86
C GLY A 533 -16.44 -18.20 -24.64
N MET A 534 -15.27 -18.73 -24.90
CA MET A 534 -13.97 -18.10 -24.66
C MET A 534 -13.22 -17.93 -25.98
N ILE A 535 -12.34 -16.93 -26.03
CA ILE A 535 -11.35 -16.76 -27.10
C ILE A 535 -9.96 -16.66 -26.48
N ARG A 536 -8.95 -17.21 -27.16
CA ARG A 536 -7.55 -17.04 -26.73
C ARG A 536 -7.08 -15.62 -27.01
N THR A 537 -6.13 -15.16 -26.18
CA THR A 537 -5.53 -13.83 -26.30
C THR A 537 -4.02 -13.93 -26.35
N GLU A 538 -3.39 -12.96 -26.95
CA GLU A 538 -1.95 -12.70 -26.87
C GLU A 538 -1.70 -11.30 -26.36
N MET A 539 -0.52 -11.09 -25.77
CA MET A 539 -0.15 -9.76 -25.25
C MET A 539 0.36 -8.89 -26.38
N GLY A 540 -0.40 -7.86 -26.71
CA GLY A 540 -0.03 -6.87 -27.73
C GLY A 540 1.19 -6.02 -27.32
N GLU A 541 1.62 -5.12 -28.22
CA GLU A 541 2.69 -4.16 -27.97
C GLU A 541 2.33 -3.20 -26.81
N PRO A 542 3.35 -2.67 -26.10
CA PRO A 542 3.11 -1.68 -25.05
C PRO A 542 2.42 -0.43 -25.61
N GLY A 543 1.30 -0.03 -25.00
CA GLY A 543 0.64 1.23 -25.32
C GLY A 543 1.45 2.46 -24.86
N ALA A 544 0.94 3.68 -25.09
CA ALA A 544 1.56 4.93 -24.66
C ALA A 544 1.74 5.02 -23.11
N ASP A 545 0.95 4.24 -22.38
CA ASP A 545 1.00 4.07 -20.93
C ASP A 545 1.97 2.95 -20.46
N GLY A 546 2.75 2.38 -21.40
CA GLY A 546 3.68 1.27 -21.16
C GLY A 546 2.99 -0.07 -20.87
N ARG A 547 1.66 -0.16 -20.90
CA ARG A 547 0.91 -1.37 -20.60
C ARG A 547 0.61 -2.16 -21.86
N ARG A 548 0.90 -3.46 -21.83
CA ARG A 548 0.46 -4.39 -22.85
C ARG A 548 -1.01 -4.75 -22.64
N ARG A 549 -1.79 -4.69 -23.72
CA ARG A 549 -3.22 -5.06 -23.69
C ARG A 549 -3.42 -6.41 -24.36
N PRO A 550 -4.27 -7.31 -23.80
CA PRO A 550 -4.57 -8.57 -24.45
C PRO A 550 -5.34 -8.32 -25.75
N GLN A 551 -4.95 -9.03 -26.81
CA GLN A 551 -5.59 -8.98 -28.13
C GLN A 551 -6.17 -10.37 -28.43
N PRO A 552 -7.44 -10.47 -28.86
CA PRO A 552 -8.04 -11.75 -29.23
C PRO A 552 -7.37 -12.35 -30.47
N ILE A 553 -7.16 -13.66 -30.46
CA ILE A 553 -6.67 -14.44 -31.59
C ILE A 553 -7.86 -14.99 -32.35
N ALA A 554 -8.14 -14.47 -33.55
CA ALA A 554 -9.27 -14.93 -34.37
C ALA A 554 -9.16 -16.42 -34.72
N GLY A 555 -10.30 -17.13 -34.65
CA GLY A 555 -10.36 -18.56 -34.93
C GLY A 555 -9.85 -19.47 -33.79
N SER A 556 -9.67 -18.90 -32.58
CA SER A 556 -9.23 -19.63 -31.39
C SER A 556 -10.34 -19.79 -30.35
N GLU A 557 -11.58 -19.63 -30.78
CA GLU A 557 -12.77 -19.74 -29.95
C GLU A 557 -12.91 -21.17 -29.40
N PHE A 558 -13.36 -21.30 -28.15
CA PHE A 558 -13.65 -22.59 -27.51
C PHE A 558 -14.67 -22.40 -26.39
N GLU A 559 -15.28 -23.50 -25.99
CA GLU A 559 -16.22 -23.51 -24.88
C GLU A 559 -15.56 -24.03 -23.60
N LEU A 560 -15.79 -23.33 -22.49
CA LEU A 560 -15.38 -23.74 -21.15
C LEU A 560 -16.64 -24.14 -20.37
N PRO A 561 -16.87 -25.41 -20.09
CA PRO A 561 -18.06 -25.88 -19.39
C PRO A 561 -18.11 -25.35 -17.95
N ALA A 562 -19.26 -24.83 -17.52
CA ALA A 562 -19.50 -24.35 -16.17
C ALA A 562 -20.98 -24.50 -15.80
N ASP A 563 -21.25 -24.76 -14.53
CA ASP A 563 -22.59 -24.76 -13.95
C ASP A 563 -22.82 -23.45 -13.18
N VAL A 564 -21.73 -22.79 -12.77
CA VAL A 564 -21.71 -21.47 -12.12
C VAL A 564 -20.55 -20.65 -12.65
N LEU A 565 -20.83 -19.39 -12.97
CA LEU A 565 -19.84 -18.38 -13.35
C LEU A 565 -19.77 -17.31 -12.28
N VAL A 566 -18.57 -17.04 -11.76
CA VAL A 566 -18.33 -15.96 -10.80
C VAL A 566 -17.64 -14.80 -11.52
N MET A 567 -18.28 -13.62 -11.52
CA MET A 567 -17.77 -12.42 -12.15
C MET A 567 -16.88 -11.66 -11.15
N ALA A 568 -15.56 -11.69 -11.35
CA ALA A 568 -14.58 -11.06 -10.44
C ALA A 568 -13.76 -9.97 -11.15
N PHE A 569 -14.45 -9.00 -11.76
CA PHE A 569 -13.85 -7.90 -12.54
C PHE A 569 -13.51 -6.66 -11.72
N GLY A 570 -13.78 -6.68 -10.42
CA GLY A 570 -13.56 -5.56 -9.50
C GLY A 570 -14.87 -4.86 -9.09
N PHE A 571 -14.71 -3.73 -8.42
CA PHE A 571 -15.80 -2.97 -7.84
C PHE A 571 -15.74 -1.52 -8.31
N GLN A 572 -16.88 -0.85 -8.27
CA GLN A 572 -17.03 0.57 -8.55
C GLN A 572 -17.86 1.23 -7.46
N ALA A 573 -17.93 2.56 -7.45
CA ALA A 573 -18.81 3.27 -6.54
C ALA A 573 -20.27 2.81 -6.72
N HIS A 574 -20.96 2.60 -5.59
CA HIS A 574 -22.41 2.35 -5.59
C HIS A 574 -23.19 3.66 -5.56
N ASP A 575 -24.46 3.63 -5.94
CA ASP A 575 -25.30 4.82 -5.88
C ASP A 575 -25.55 5.23 -4.42
N MET A 576 -25.34 6.50 -4.14
CA MET A 576 -25.51 7.13 -2.83
C MET A 576 -26.48 8.33 -2.94
N PRO A 577 -27.79 8.10 -3.21
CA PRO A 577 -28.74 9.17 -3.44
C PRO A 577 -28.91 10.10 -2.25
N TRP A 578 -28.63 9.62 -1.05
CA TRP A 578 -28.66 10.40 0.19
C TRP A 578 -27.59 11.49 0.29
N LEU A 579 -26.55 11.48 -0.56
CA LEU A 579 -25.57 12.57 -0.67
C LEU A 579 -26.13 13.79 -1.42
N ARG A 580 -27.22 13.61 -2.17
CA ARG A 580 -27.84 14.69 -2.95
C ARG A 580 -28.40 15.78 -2.02
N GLY A 581 -28.21 17.04 -2.37
CA GLY A 581 -28.66 18.17 -1.56
C GLY A 581 -27.71 18.61 -0.45
N HIS A 582 -26.61 17.89 -0.21
CA HIS A 582 -25.59 18.24 0.80
C HIS A 582 -24.34 18.91 0.22
N GLY A 583 -24.37 19.30 -1.05
CA GLY A 583 -23.26 20.00 -1.71
C GLY A 583 -22.06 19.12 -2.04
N ILE A 584 -22.18 17.79 -1.93
CA ILE A 584 -21.09 16.85 -2.20
C ILE A 584 -21.03 16.56 -3.71
N GLN A 585 -19.85 16.77 -4.30
CA GLN A 585 -19.60 16.47 -5.70
C GLN A 585 -19.09 15.04 -5.86
N LEU A 586 -19.59 14.37 -6.90
CA LEU A 586 -19.12 13.07 -7.35
C LEU A 586 -18.36 13.24 -8.67
N ASP A 587 -17.43 12.34 -8.95
CA ASP A 587 -16.77 12.27 -10.25
C ASP A 587 -17.64 11.48 -11.27
N ARG A 588 -17.12 11.31 -12.50
CA ARG A 588 -17.80 10.57 -13.57
C ARG A 588 -18.00 9.07 -13.28
N TRP A 589 -17.30 8.53 -12.28
CA TRP A 589 -17.41 7.13 -11.85
C TRP A 589 -18.25 6.96 -10.58
N GLY A 590 -18.86 8.06 -10.07
CA GLY A 590 -19.66 8.07 -8.84
C GLY A 590 -18.83 8.12 -7.56
N GLN A 591 -17.52 8.34 -7.64
CA GLN A 591 -16.63 8.48 -6.48
C GLN A 591 -16.77 9.87 -5.86
N ILE A 592 -16.64 9.96 -4.53
CA ILE A 592 -16.72 11.24 -3.81
C ILE A 592 -15.47 12.07 -4.12
N ARG A 593 -15.68 13.30 -4.62
CA ARG A 593 -14.60 14.24 -4.87
C ARG A 593 -14.16 14.91 -3.57
N THR A 594 -12.85 14.87 -3.32
CA THR A 594 -12.21 15.54 -2.18
C THR A 594 -11.08 16.44 -2.64
N GLY A 595 -10.60 17.30 -1.76
CA GLY A 595 -9.56 18.27 -2.08
C GLY A 595 -10.08 19.40 -2.95
N GLY A 596 -9.16 20.15 -3.54
CA GLY A 596 -9.45 21.30 -4.37
C GLY A 596 -8.85 22.58 -3.81
N LYS A 597 -9.01 23.69 -4.52
CA LYS A 597 -8.41 24.97 -4.14
C LYS A 597 -8.96 25.45 -2.80
N GLY A 598 -8.08 25.60 -1.80
CA GLY A 598 -8.42 26.10 -0.47
C GLY A 598 -9.08 25.07 0.45
N ARG A 599 -9.04 23.76 0.10
CA ARG A 599 -9.56 22.66 0.92
C ARG A 599 -8.47 21.66 1.28
N TRP A 600 -8.66 20.94 2.39
CA TRP A 600 -7.81 19.80 2.72
C TRP A 600 -8.04 18.64 1.76
N SER A 601 -7.07 17.75 1.66
CA SER A 601 -7.06 16.68 0.66
C SER A 601 -8.20 15.67 0.80
N THR A 602 -8.70 15.44 2.02
CA THR A 602 -9.84 14.55 2.31
C THR A 602 -11.16 15.28 2.50
N GLN A 603 -11.17 16.63 2.51
CA GLN A 603 -12.37 17.43 2.63
C GLN A 603 -13.17 17.42 1.33
N THR A 604 -14.47 17.19 1.41
CA THR A 604 -15.39 17.24 0.26
C THR A 604 -15.71 18.69 -0.15
N SER A 605 -16.65 18.85 -1.07
CA SER A 605 -17.18 20.19 -1.42
C SER A 605 -18.01 20.83 -0.30
N ASN A 606 -18.34 20.08 0.77
CA ASN A 606 -19.00 20.56 1.98
C ASN A 606 -17.95 20.72 3.11
N ASP A 607 -17.97 21.86 3.78
CA ASP A 607 -16.92 22.23 4.78
C ASP A 607 -16.89 21.31 6.01
N LYS A 608 -18.01 20.67 6.36
CA LYS A 608 -18.12 19.75 7.51
C LYS A 608 -17.86 18.28 7.15
N ILE A 609 -17.80 17.95 5.86
CA ILE A 609 -17.82 16.55 5.41
C ILE A 609 -16.48 16.18 4.78
N PHE A 610 -15.88 15.14 5.33
CA PHE A 610 -14.64 14.52 4.87
C PHE A 610 -14.93 13.12 4.32
N ALA A 611 -14.10 12.63 3.42
CA ALA A 611 -14.25 11.30 2.85
C ALA A 611 -12.89 10.66 2.58
N GLY A 612 -12.85 9.33 2.60
CA GLY A 612 -11.61 8.59 2.32
C GLY A 612 -11.83 7.12 2.02
N GLY A 613 -10.74 6.44 1.68
CA GLY A 613 -10.77 5.04 1.27
C GLY A 613 -11.38 4.84 -0.11
N ASP A 614 -11.96 3.66 -0.34
CA ASP A 614 -12.44 3.24 -1.66
C ASP A 614 -13.56 4.12 -2.20
N ALA A 615 -14.32 4.79 -1.35
CA ALA A 615 -15.37 5.74 -1.78
C ALA A 615 -14.81 6.95 -2.55
N VAL A 616 -13.51 7.26 -2.38
CA VAL A 616 -12.81 8.39 -3.02
C VAL A 616 -11.87 7.92 -4.11
N HIS A 617 -11.11 6.85 -3.86
CA HIS A 617 -10.01 6.41 -4.74
C HIS A 617 -10.36 5.18 -5.58
N GLY A 618 -11.55 4.59 -5.40
CA GLY A 618 -11.88 3.27 -5.92
C GLY A 618 -11.31 2.14 -5.06
N ALA A 619 -11.66 0.91 -5.39
CA ALA A 619 -11.23 -0.28 -4.64
C ALA A 619 -9.71 -0.42 -4.64
N ASP A 620 -9.12 -0.43 -3.45
CA ASP A 620 -7.67 -0.56 -3.23
C ASP A 620 -7.39 -1.41 -1.98
N LEU A 621 -6.29 -1.17 -1.30
CA LEU A 621 -5.81 -1.98 -0.19
C LEU A 621 -6.43 -1.52 1.14
N VAL A 622 -6.53 -2.46 2.08
CA VAL A 622 -6.93 -2.19 3.47
C VAL A 622 -6.08 -1.07 4.10
N VAL A 623 -4.78 -1.17 3.91
CA VAL A 623 -3.80 -0.23 4.49
C VAL A 623 -3.90 1.17 3.88
N THR A 624 -4.23 1.30 2.60
CA THR A 624 -4.44 2.60 1.94
C THR A 624 -5.75 3.25 2.39
N ALA A 625 -6.81 2.46 2.51
CA ALA A 625 -8.08 2.94 3.06
C ALA A 625 -7.93 3.44 4.50
N MET A 626 -7.21 2.69 5.34
CA MET A 626 -6.92 3.09 6.72
C MET A 626 -6.06 4.37 6.78
N ALA A 627 -5.04 4.48 5.92
CA ALA A 627 -4.22 5.70 5.83
C ALA A 627 -5.07 6.93 5.48
N ALA A 628 -5.99 6.81 4.52
CA ALA A 628 -6.91 7.89 4.16
C ALA A 628 -7.81 8.32 5.32
N GLY A 629 -8.32 7.36 6.10
CA GLY A 629 -9.12 7.65 7.31
C GLY A 629 -8.32 8.37 8.39
N ARG A 630 -7.09 7.92 8.65
CA ARG A 630 -6.17 8.57 9.62
C ARG A 630 -5.80 9.99 9.18
N GLN A 631 -5.58 10.20 7.89
CA GLN A 631 -5.31 11.52 7.32
C GLN A 631 -6.51 12.44 7.50
N ALA A 632 -7.73 11.98 7.18
CA ALA A 632 -8.96 12.73 7.38
C ALA A 632 -9.14 13.17 8.84
N ALA A 633 -8.85 12.28 9.78
CA ALA A 633 -8.89 12.61 11.20
C ALA A 633 -7.93 13.75 11.57
N GLY A 634 -6.69 13.74 11.06
CA GLY A 634 -5.73 14.83 11.26
C GLY A 634 -6.22 16.16 10.68
N GLU A 635 -6.86 16.14 9.52
CA GLU A 635 -7.44 17.32 8.89
C GLU A 635 -8.67 17.84 9.66
N ILE A 636 -9.54 16.95 10.16
CA ILE A 636 -10.68 17.30 11.04
C ILE A 636 -10.18 17.97 12.33
N LEU A 637 -9.15 17.42 12.96
CA LEU A 637 -8.56 18.02 14.16
C LEU A 637 -7.97 19.40 13.89
N THR A 638 -7.40 19.61 12.70
CA THR A 638 -6.90 20.91 12.25
C THR A 638 -8.05 21.90 12.04
N LEU A 639 -9.18 21.46 11.46
CA LEU A 639 -10.40 22.27 11.34
C LEU A 639 -10.88 22.76 12.71
N PHE A 640 -10.96 21.87 13.69
CA PHE A 640 -11.41 22.23 15.02
C PHE A 640 -10.49 23.25 15.70
N LYS A 641 -9.17 23.09 15.58
CA LYS A 641 -8.22 24.09 16.08
C LYS A 641 -8.42 25.48 15.46
N GLN A 642 -8.67 25.53 14.14
CA GLN A 642 -8.92 26.80 13.45
C GLN A 642 -10.23 27.47 13.92
N GLN A 643 -11.24 26.70 14.26
CA GLN A 643 -12.52 27.21 14.79
C GLN A 643 -12.40 27.70 16.24
N GLU A 644 -11.46 27.18 17.02
CA GLU A 644 -11.17 27.63 18.37
C GLU A 644 -10.33 28.92 18.40
N GLY A 645 -9.79 29.37 17.27
CA GLY A 645 -8.98 30.59 17.17
C GLY A 645 -7.54 30.42 17.69
N VAL A 646 -7.05 29.19 17.74
CA VAL A 646 -5.69 28.83 18.17
C VAL A 646 -4.79 28.56 16.96
#